data_2118299a36d29b89f94c00d84c829328
#
_entry.id   2118299a36d29b89f94c00d84c829328
#
_cell.length_a   1.000
_cell.length_b   1.000
_cell.length_c   1.000
_cell.angle_alpha   90.00
_cell.angle_beta   90.00
_cell.angle_gamma   90.00
#
_symmetry.space_group_name_H-M   'P 1'
#
loop_
_entity.id
_entity.type
_entity.pdbx_description
1 polymer ?
#
loop_
_entity_poly.entity_id
_entity_poly.type
_entity_poly.pdbx_seq_one_letter_code
_entity_poly.pdbx_strand_id
1 'polypeptide(L)'
;MPHINDGLKPVQRRIMHSLKEMDDGRFNKAANVIGNTMKYHPHGDASIGDAMVQIGQKDLLIDCQGNWGDPVTGDSAAAPRYIEARLSKFANEVVFNSDTTIWQLSYDGRNNEPLTLPVKFPLLLAQGAEGIAVGLATKVMPHNFIELLDASIDILQGGKPNILPDFFTGGMADFSAYNEGMRGGKVRVRAKITEKDKKTLVITEIPYSTTTGSVIDSILSANDKGKIKIKKIEDNTAANVEIVIQLAPGISPDVTIDALYAFTSCEVSISPNTCIIKDDKPQFLSVNAILTENTQNTKDLLKQELEIKLHELQEKIFFSSLLKIFIQEGMYKNADYENSNNFEMVVGVLNKLFAPFREQLYRDILPEDFKKLIDKPMSSITRFDVKKADDQMKALADEIKVVKNHLKHLTDYAIAWYQRLKDKYGKGRERKTEIRLFDRVEASKVALANVKLYLNREDGFIGTGLKKDEFVADCSDLDEIIVFREDGKCIITKVADKTFVGKGIIYAHVFKKNDERTIYNLIYKDGASGVSYIKRFAVMGVTRDKEYDLTKGSKGSKILYFTPNPNGEAEIITIMLKPHTKLKKLQFDVDFADIAIKGRASQGNIVSKYPVKKILLKSKGISTLSGLKIWYDELLRRLNVDGRGKYLGEFDGDDKILQVHKDGWYELSSFELSNHFDADLLLIQKFDPEKPFAVVQFEGKAKNYFVKRFVFEPIAVGKKQSLISEETGSKFLYLTSNPAATLTVDLLKGKTQTPETIEVLLAEFIDLKGIKANGNRLSQHDVKQVTISNHEEIESGPEEPAKEDETVQDEEATEDIDGEGNSEAELTAADETEVSDEETTVIEDEEEAEDEPASEEPVSVEEEAGSAEEDLEESLDEQPEPLEEELEVVEEEEKPASIQKQPVIEDLPAETPDEKVLPAKKVKDVPAERTAAKAEKPAKQKKADDAKNKVTKEMKTGRDIKLEITNPDDVDIDDKGQLGLF
;
A
#
# COMPACT_ATOMS: atom_id res chain seq x y z
N MET A 1 0.11 25.48 0.79
CA MET A 1 -0.14 24.71 -0.43
C MET A 1 1.04 24.86 -1.38
N PRO A 2 1.43 23.86 -2.17
CA PRO A 2 2.43 24.00 -3.22
C PRO A 2 1.86 24.75 -4.42
N HIS A 3 2.74 25.48 -5.14
CA HIS A 3 2.38 26.16 -6.38
C HIS A 3 2.55 25.20 -7.58
N ILE A 4 1.69 25.29 -8.58
CA ILE A 4 1.72 24.37 -9.74
C ILE A 4 3.03 24.50 -10.55
N ASN A 5 3.57 25.71 -10.71
CA ASN A 5 4.74 25.98 -11.56
C ASN A 5 6.03 25.34 -11.01
N ASP A 6 6.24 25.37 -9.69
CA ASP A 6 7.48 24.89 -9.08
C ASP A 6 7.30 23.73 -8.07
N GLY A 7 6.05 23.39 -7.73
CA GLY A 7 5.77 22.32 -6.78
C GLY A 7 6.17 22.60 -5.34
N LEU A 8 6.58 23.82 -5.02
CA LEU A 8 7.14 24.18 -3.72
C LEU A 8 6.16 24.99 -2.87
N LYS A 9 6.24 24.79 -1.56
CA LYS A 9 5.63 25.69 -0.58
C LYS A 9 6.48 26.97 -0.46
N PRO A 10 5.92 28.10 -0.01
CA PRO A 10 6.69 29.34 0.11
C PRO A 10 8.01 29.21 0.90
N VAL A 11 8.00 28.53 2.03
CA VAL A 11 9.23 28.29 2.83
C VAL A 11 10.27 27.48 2.06
N GLN A 12 9.85 26.43 1.34
CA GLN A 12 10.74 25.60 0.54
C GLN A 12 11.37 26.40 -0.61
N ARG A 13 10.59 27.23 -1.30
CA ARG A 13 11.08 28.10 -2.36
C ARG A 13 12.13 29.08 -1.85
N ARG A 14 11.90 29.68 -0.67
CA ARG A 14 12.82 30.60 -0.02
C ARG A 14 14.11 29.93 0.43
N ILE A 15 14.04 28.69 0.90
CA ILE A 15 15.23 27.86 1.21
C ILE A 15 16.05 27.61 -0.06
N MET A 16 15.38 27.22 -1.15
CA MET A 16 16.06 26.97 -2.43
C MET A 16 16.69 28.25 -2.99
N HIS A 17 16.01 29.40 -2.86
CA HIS A 17 16.54 30.71 -3.24
C HIS A 17 17.76 31.09 -2.40
N SER A 18 17.71 30.92 -1.07
CA SER A 18 18.83 31.18 -0.19
C SER A 18 20.04 30.28 -0.49
N LEU A 19 19.80 29.01 -0.77
CA LEU A 19 20.86 28.09 -1.21
C LEU A 19 21.49 28.54 -2.53
N LYS A 20 20.70 29.11 -3.45
CA LYS A 20 21.21 29.63 -4.73
C LYS A 20 22.03 30.90 -4.56
N GLU A 21 21.62 31.82 -3.68
CA GLU A 21 22.43 32.98 -3.35
C GLU A 21 23.80 32.61 -2.74
N MET A 22 23.85 31.55 -1.95
CA MET A 22 25.05 31.06 -1.26
C MET A 22 25.84 30.03 -2.07
N ASP A 23 25.43 29.71 -3.31
CA ASP A 23 26.00 28.63 -4.11
C ASP A 23 27.37 28.96 -4.66
N ASP A 24 28.41 28.53 -3.96
CA ASP A 24 29.81 28.55 -4.39
C ASP A 24 30.35 27.15 -4.73
N GLY A 25 29.43 26.13 -4.81
CA GLY A 25 29.73 24.71 -5.08
C GLY A 25 30.16 23.90 -3.87
N ARG A 26 30.39 24.54 -2.69
CA ARG A 26 30.75 23.87 -1.43
C ARG A 26 29.54 23.62 -0.57
N PHE A 27 29.68 22.74 0.41
CA PHE A 27 28.67 22.54 1.44
C PHE A 27 28.59 23.72 2.39
N ASN A 28 27.40 24.17 2.69
CA ASN A 28 27.09 25.18 3.67
C ASN A 28 26.41 24.56 4.90
N LYS A 29 26.74 25.03 6.10
CA LYS A 29 25.99 24.65 7.31
C LYS A 29 24.51 24.96 7.16
N ALA A 30 23.64 24.02 7.52
CA ALA A 30 22.20 24.24 7.48
C ALA A 30 21.79 25.46 8.28
N ALA A 31 22.44 25.71 9.43
CA ALA A 31 22.21 26.90 10.23
C ALA A 31 22.45 28.21 9.47
N ASN A 32 23.47 28.27 8.58
CA ASN A 32 23.73 29.47 7.75
C ASN A 32 22.65 29.67 6.70
N VAL A 33 22.18 28.56 6.07
CA VAL A 33 21.10 28.62 5.09
C VAL A 33 19.79 29.06 5.75
N ILE A 34 19.49 28.54 6.95
CA ILE A 34 18.32 28.93 7.73
C ILE A 34 18.36 30.43 8.03
N GLY A 35 19.51 30.92 8.55
CA GLY A 35 19.71 32.35 8.83
C GLY A 35 19.57 33.24 7.59
N ASN A 36 20.09 32.80 6.43
CA ASN A 36 19.90 33.52 5.16
C ASN A 36 18.44 33.51 4.72
N THR A 37 17.70 32.41 4.94
CA THR A 37 16.29 32.28 4.57
C THR A 37 15.39 33.22 5.38
N MET A 38 15.76 33.59 6.59
CA MET A 38 15.01 34.52 7.43
C MET A 38 14.88 35.93 6.82
N LYS A 39 15.74 36.30 5.86
CA LYS A 39 15.59 37.55 5.09
C LYS A 39 14.28 37.57 4.29
N TYR A 40 13.75 36.40 3.94
CA TYR A 40 12.61 36.18 3.07
C TYR A 40 11.41 35.63 3.81
N HIS A 41 11.64 34.88 4.92
CA HIS A 41 10.60 34.12 5.62
C HIS A 41 10.40 34.66 7.04
N PRO A 42 9.28 35.38 7.34
CA PRO A 42 9.05 36.01 8.64
C PRO A 42 8.53 35.04 9.71
N HIS A 43 9.15 33.85 9.84
CA HIS A 43 8.81 32.83 10.83
C HIS A 43 10.07 32.28 11.49
N GLY A 44 9.91 31.57 12.62
CA GLY A 44 11.02 31.04 13.39
C GLY A 44 11.94 30.10 12.63
N ASP A 45 13.21 30.10 13.01
CA ASP A 45 14.29 29.28 12.45
C ASP A 45 14.01 27.78 12.49
N ALA A 46 13.33 27.30 13.53
CA ALA A 46 12.94 25.89 13.66
C ALA A 46 12.07 25.42 12.49
N SER A 47 11.05 26.22 12.10
CA SER A 47 10.16 25.88 10.98
C SER A 47 10.88 25.83 9.62
N ILE A 48 11.88 26.70 9.44
CA ILE A 48 12.74 26.71 8.26
C ILE A 48 13.65 25.48 8.27
N GLY A 49 14.21 25.13 9.45
CA GLY A 49 15.04 23.95 9.65
C GLY A 49 14.31 22.66 9.31
N ASP A 50 13.09 22.49 9.83
CA ASP A 50 12.25 21.32 9.56
C ASP A 50 11.90 21.20 8.05
N ALA A 51 11.55 22.32 7.41
CA ALA A 51 11.30 22.36 5.98
C ALA A 51 12.55 22.00 5.16
N MET A 52 13.73 22.45 5.59
CA MET A 52 14.99 22.13 4.94
C MET A 52 15.35 20.64 5.08
N VAL A 53 15.14 20.06 6.27
CA VAL A 53 15.31 18.61 6.49
C VAL A 53 14.39 17.80 5.58
N GLN A 54 13.11 18.19 5.46
CA GLN A 54 12.17 17.52 4.57
C GLN A 54 12.59 17.58 3.09
N ILE A 55 13.22 18.69 2.62
CA ILE A 55 13.76 18.78 1.26
C ILE A 55 14.95 17.81 1.11
N GLY A 56 15.84 17.77 2.12
CA GLY A 56 17.03 16.92 2.10
C GLY A 56 16.71 15.42 2.07
N GLN A 57 15.74 15.01 2.86
CA GLN A 57 15.31 13.61 2.93
C GLN A 57 14.68 13.07 1.62
N LYS A 58 14.30 13.95 0.69
CA LYS A 58 13.75 13.57 -0.62
C LYS A 58 14.81 13.33 -1.71
N ASP A 59 16.08 13.53 -1.39
CA ASP A 59 17.26 13.20 -2.22
C ASP A 59 17.17 13.63 -3.70
N LEU A 60 16.71 14.83 -3.96
CA LEU A 60 16.59 15.35 -5.34
C LEU A 60 17.17 16.75 -5.51
N LEU A 61 16.80 17.69 -4.63
CA LEU A 61 17.12 19.11 -4.80
C LEU A 61 18.42 19.53 -4.12
N ILE A 62 18.78 18.90 -3.03
CA ILE A 62 19.99 19.24 -2.26
C ILE A 62 20.81 17.98 -1.98
N ASP A 63 22.13 18.15 -2.08
CA ASP A 63 23.09 17.16 -1.58
C ASP A 63 23.25 17.41 -0.07
N CYS A 64 23.16 16.34 0.72
CA CYS A 64 23.17 16.38 2.18
C CYS A 64 24.46 15.78 2.73
N GLN A 65 25.04 16.39 3.76
CA GLN A 65 26.17 15.87 4.51
C GLN A 65 25.88 15.92 6.02
N GLY A 66 26.20 14.83 6.74
CA GLY A 66 25.86 14.65 8.15
C GLY A 66 24.57 13.85 8.34
N ASN A 67 24.05 13.81 9.58
CA ASN A 67 22.82 13.08 9.90
C ASN A 67 21.59 13.97 9.68
N TRP A 68 20.87 13.71 8.59
CA TRP A 68 19.63 14.39 8.24
C TRP A 68 18.37 13.67 8.73
N GLY A 69 18.55 12.68 9.63
CA GLY A 69 17.46 11.80 10.06
C GLY A 69 17.11 10.75 8.99
N ASP A 70 16.20 9.87 9.34
CA ASP A 70 15.72 8.84 8.42
C ASP A 70 14.20 8.75 8.48
N PRO A 71 13.49 9.02 7.37
CA PRO A 71 12.03 8.95 7.32
C PRO A 71 11.49 7.50 7.42
N VAL A 72 12.33 6.48 7.26
CA VAL A 72 11.96 5.07 7.39
C VAL A 72 11.99 4.64 8.86
N THR A 73 13.06 4.96 9.59
CA THR A 73 13.15 4.65 11.03
C THR A 73 12.44 5.67 11.90
N GLY A 74 12.25 6.89 11.40
CA GLY A 74 11.71 8.01 12.17
C GLY A 74 12.78 8.75 12.98
N ASP A 75 14.06 8.48 12.75
CA ASP A 75 15.15 9.16 13.45
C ASP A 75 15.18 10.64 13.08
N SER A 76 15.37 11.48 14.09
CA SER A 76 15.44 12.93 13.92
C SER A 76 16.77 13.37 13.33
N ALA A 77 16.75 14.44 12.53
CA ALA A 77 17.96 15.07 12.05
C ALA A 77 18.79 15.66 13.20
N ALA A 78 20.09 15.69 13.03
CA ALA A 78 20.98 16.41 13.93
C ALA A 78 20.73 17.92 13.88
N ALA A 79 21.14 18.63 14.92
CA ALA A 79 20.96 20.09 14.96
C ALA A 79 21.60 20.78 13.74
N PRO A 80 21.00 21.87 13.22
CA PRO A 80 21.42 22.55 11.97
C PRO A 80 22.90 22.96 11.91
N ARG A 81 23.54 23.16 13.05
CA ARG A 81 24.98 23.48 13.13
C ARG A 81 25.92 22.31 12.79
N TYR A 82 25.40 21.07 12.79
CA TYR A 82 26.19 19.87 12.49
C TYR A 82 25.99 19.34 11.08
N ILE A 83 24.86 19.60 10.47
CA ILE A 83 24.53 19.15 9.11
C ILE A 83 24.83 20.22 8.08
N GLU A 84 25.15 19.78 6.86
CA GLU A 84 25.53 20.66 5.77
C GLU A 84 24.76 20.29 4.48
N ALA A 85 24.49 21.29 3.67
CA ALA A 85 23.80 21.15 2.40
C ALA A 85 24.41 22.00 1.29
N ARG A 86 24.21 21.58 0.07
CA ARG A 86 24.43 22.38 -1.14
C ARG A 86 23.39 22.01 -2.18
N LEU A 87 23.23 22.84 -3.20
CA LEU A 87 22.38 22.51 -4.34
C LEU A 87 22.90 21.30 -5.09
N SER A 88 22.02 20.37 -5.42
CA SER A 88 22.34 19.24 -6.29
C SER A 88 22.60 19.72 -7.72
N LYS A 89 23.31 18.91 -8.51
CA LYS A 89 23.49 19.18 -9.94
C LYS A 89 22.15 19.20 -10.68
N PHE A 90 21.22 18.37 -10.27
CA PHE A 90 19.86 18.35 -10.80
C PHE A 90 19.14 19.67 -10.53
N ALA A 91 19.16 20.16 -9.28
CA ALA A 91 18.52 21.42 -8.92
C ALA A 91 19.09 22.60 -9.71
N ASN A 92 20.42 22.68 -9.83
CA ASN A 92 21.06 23.76 -10.59
C ASN A 92 20.68 23.78 -12.08
N GLU A 93 20.41 22.60 -12.67
CA GLU A 93 20.04 22.49 -14.09
C GLU A 93 18.55 22.73 -14.33
N VAL A 94 17.71 22.29 -13.39
CA VAL A 94 16.25 22.18 -13.62
C VAL A 94 15.46 23.32 -12.98
N VAL A 95 15.95 23.85 -11.84
CA VAL A 95 15.16 24.73 -10.97
C VAL A 95 15.43 26.20 -11.21
N PHE A 96 16.65 26.54 -11.59
CA PHE A 96 17.09 27.93 -11.61
C PHE A 96 17.40 28.44 -13.02
N ASN A 97 16.86 29.63 -13.33
CA ASN A 97 17.24 30.49 -14.43
C ASN A 97 16.81 31.91 -14.07
N SER A 98 17.79 32.81 -13.86
CA SER A 98 17.53 34.20 -13.45
C SER A 98 16.70 35.01 -14.48
N ASP A 99 16.89 34.66 -15.76
CA ASP A 99 16.33 35.46 -16.86
C ASP A 99 14.86 35.10 -17.13
N THR A 100 14.43 33.93 -16.69
CA THR A 100 13.03 33.46 -16.78
C THR A 100 12.31 33.52 -15.45
N THR A 101 13.00 33.92 -14.35
CA THR A 101 12.40 34.03 -13.02
C THR A 101 11.62 35.36 -12.90
N ILE A 102 10.39 35.23 -12.38
CA ILE A 102 9.59 36.42 -12.02
C ILE A 102 9.93 36.78 -10.57
N TRP A 103 10.43 37.98 -10.38
CA TRP A 103 10.88 38.50 -9.10
C TRP A 103 9.84 39.35 -8.43
N GLN A 104 9.74 39.24 -7.09
CA GLN A 104 8.94 40.15 -6.26
C GLN A 104 9.77 40.65 -5.08
N LEU A 105 9.32 41.68 -4.39
CA LEU A 105 9.94 42.15 -3.16
C LEU A 105 9.63 41.20 -2.02
N SER A 106 10.60 40.96 -1.14
CA SER A 106 10.43 40.27 0.13
C SER A 106 9.43 40.99 1.04
N TYR A 107 8.96 40.35 2.08
CA TYR A 107 7.97 40.87 3.01
C TYR A 107 8.37 42.20 3.64
N ASP A 108 9.66 42.47 3.79
CA ASP A 108 10.23 43.73 4.32
C ASP A 108 10.60 44.75 3.22
N GLY A 109 10.38 44.40 1.97
CA GLY A 109 10.67 45.30 0.81
C GLY A 109 12.16 45.52 0.51
N ARG A 110 13.09 44.82 1.22
CA ARG A 110 14.54 45.05 1.11
C ARG A 110 15.24 44.18 0.09
N ASN A 111 14.70 43.01 -0.17
CA ASN A 111 15.32 41.99 -1.01
C ASN A 111 14.35 41.55 -2.12
N ASN A 112 14.86 41.00 -3.20
CA ASN A 112 14.05 40.36 -4.23
C ASN A 112 14.00 38.85 -3.96
N GLU A 113 12.80 38.27 -4.01
CA GLU A 113 12.59 36.85 -3.95
C GLU A 113 11.82 36.35 -5.19
N PRO A 114 11.98 35.10 -5.62
CA PRO A 114 11.19 34.57 -6.73
C PRO A 114 9.73 34.39 -6.33
N LEU A 115 8.81 34.87 -7.17
CA LEU A 115 7.37 34.59 -7.03
C LEU A 115 7.15 33.07 -7.16
N THR A 116 7.69 32.46 -8.22
CA THR A 116 7.86 31.03 -8.43
C THR A 116 9.20 30.77 -9.10
N LEU A 117 9.77 29.58 -8.91
CA LEU A 117 10.97 29.16 -9.61
C LEU A 117 10.62 28.57 -10.98
N PRO A 118 11.44 28.82 -12.04
CA PRO A 118 11.19 28.31 -13.38
C PRO A 118 11.60 26.83 -13.52
N VAL A 119 10.87 25.94 -12.85
CA VAL A 119 11.19 24.52 -12.77
C VAL A 119 10.79 23.79 -14.05
N LYS A 120 11.74 23.16 -14.73
CA LYS A 120 11.57 22.44 -16.00
C LYS A 120 11.47 20.92 -15.78
N PHE A 121 10.62 20.51 -14.84
CA PHE A 121 10.39 19.13 -14.42
C PHE A 121 9.13 19.05 -13.55
N PRO A 122 8.34 17.98 -13.56
CA PRO A 122 7.15 17.85 -12.71
C PRO A 122 7.50 17.58 -11.24
N LEU A 123 8.14 18.56 -10.60
CA LEU A 123 8.74 18.45 -9.27
C LEU A 123 7.72 18.12 -8.18
N LEU A 124 6.52 18.71 -8.26
CA LEU A 124 5.44 18.45 -7.30
C LEU A 124 5.11 16.95 -7.23
N LEU A 125 4.98 16.32 -8.38
CA LEU A 125 4.61 14.92 -8.48
C LEU A 125 5.77 14.00 -8.09
N ALA A 126 7.00 14.37 -8.42
CA ALA A 126 8.17 13.59 -8.04
C ALA A 126 8.41 13.56 -6.52
N GLN A 127 8.20 14.70 -5.86
CA GLN A 127 8.46 14.81 -4.42
C GLN A 127 7.23 14.56 -3.54
N GLY A 128 6.03 14.69 -4.11
CA GLY A 128 4.81 14.75 -3.34
C GLY A 128 4.76 15.98 -2.42
N ALA A 129 3.59 16.28 -1.89
CA ALA A 129 3.41 17.37 -0.94
C ALA A 129 2.27 17.05 0.02
N GLU A 130 2.49 17.31 1.31
CA GLU A 130 1.46 17.25 2.33
C GLU A 130 1.44 18.55 3.11
N GLY A 131 0.26 19.07 3.40
CA GLY A 131 0.12 20.30 4.15
C GLY A 131 -1.30 20.65 4.50
N ILE A 132 -1.44 21.36 5.62
CA ILE A 132 -2.72 21.83 6.14
C ILE A 132 -2.68 23.33 6.14
N ALA A 133 -3.76 23.95 5.70
CA ALA A 133 -4.04 25.38 5.80
C ALA A 133 -5.45 25.59 6.36
N VAL A 134 -5.82 26.82 6.66
CA VAL A 134 -7.17 27.10 7.17
C VAL A 134 -8.21 26.72 6.11
N GLY A 135 -9.07 25.78 6.45
CA GLY A 135 -10.12 25.27 5.56
C GLY A 135 -9.68 24.40 4.39
N LEU A 136 -8.38 24.20 4.19
CA LEU A 136 -7.82 23.45 3.06
C LEU A 136 -6.72 22.48 3.52
N ALA A 137 -6.64 21.33 2.87
CA ALA A 137 -5.54 20.39 3.03
C ALA A 137 -5.07 19.91 1.65
N THR A 138 -3.80 19.56 1.54
CA THR A 138 -3.24 18.92 0.35
C THR A 138 -2.50 17.64 0.78
N LYS A 139 -2.67 16.58 0.00
CA LYS A 139 -1.90 15.34 0.11
C LYS A 139 -1.66 14.79 -1.30
N VAL A 140 -0.58 15.25 -1.91
CA VAL A 140 -0.08 14.76 -3.20
C VAL A 140 0.95 13.68 -2.92
N MET A 141 0.72 12.47 -3.40
CA MET A 141 1.65 11.35 -3.24
C MET A 141 2.82 11.49 -4.21
N PRO A 142 4.02 11.01 -3.85
CA PRO A 142 5.16 10.98 -4.75
C PRO A 142 4.97 9.96 -5.88
N HIS A 143 5.59 10.22 -7.05
CA HIS A 143 5.56 9.38 -8.24
C HIS A 143 6.97 9.08 -8.72
N ASN A 144 7.12 8.03 -9.48
CA ASN A 144 8.41 7.58 -9.98
C ASN A 144 9.05 8.61 -10.93
N PHE A 145 10.33 8.89 -10.73
CA PHE A 145 11.09 9.88 -11.50
C PHE A 145 11.14 9.54 -13.00
N ILE A 146 11.39 8.28 -13.33
CA ILE A 146 11.52 7.82 -14.72
C ILE A 146 10.15 7.84 -15.41
N GLU A 147 9.11 7.34 -14.74
CA GLU A 147 7.75 7.30 -15.28
C GLU A 147 7.18 8.70 -15.52
N LEU A 148 7.52 9.67 -14.67
CA LEU A 148 7.14 11.07 -14.89
C LEU A 148 7.78 11.65 -16.16
N LEU A 149 9.04 11.34 -16.42
CA LEU A 149 9.73 11.78 -17.64
C LEU A 149 9.15 11.10 -18.89
N ASP A 150 8.90 9.79 -18.82
CA ASP A 150 8.29 9.04 -19.92
C ASP A 150 6.89 9.55 -20.23
N ALA A 151 6.05 9.74 -19.21
CA ALA A 151 4.72 10.28 -19.37
C ALA A 151 4.71 11.73 -19.89
N SER A 152 5.72 12.55 -19.52
CA SER A 152 5.89 13.89 -20.08
C SER A 152 6.24 13.84 -21.58
N ILE A 153 7.08 12.88 -21.99
CA ILE A 153 7.38 12.64 -23.41
C ILE A 153 6.12 12.19 -24.16
N ASP A 154 5.35 11.27 -23.59
CA ASP A 154 4.10 10.80 -24.19
C ASP A 154 3.08 11.94 -24.37
N ILE A 155 2.94 12.83 -23.37
CA ILE A 155 2.08 14.01 -23.49
C ILE A 155 2.51 14.91 -24.66
N LEU A 156 3.81 15.17 -24.82
CA LEU A 156 4.34 15.97 -25.93
C LEU A 156 4.10 15.33 -27.30
N GLN A 157 3.92 14.01 -27.34
CA GLN A 157 3.59 13.23 -28.54
C GLN A 157 2.07 13.08 -28.74
N GLY A 158 1.25 13.65 -27.85
CA GLY A 158 -0.21 13.61 -27.92
C GLY A 158 -0.83 12.45 -27.17
N GLY A 159 -0.08 11.71 -26.37
CA GLY A 159 -0.56 10.63 -25.51
C GLY A 159 -1.31 11.17 -24.28
N LYS A 160 -2.01 10.29 -23.60
CA LYS A 160 -2.70 10.59 -22.33
C LYS A 160 -1.94 9.95 -21.17
N PRO A 161 -1.53 10.72 -20.17
CA PRO A 161 -0.82 10.17 -19.03
C PRO A 161 -1.73 9.28 -18.19
N ASN A 162 -1.15 8.24 -17.63
CA ASN A 162 -1.77 7.39 -16.61
C ASN A 162 -0.69 6.94 -15.63
N ILE A 163 -0.35 7.80 -14.68
CA ILE A 163 0.71 7.55 -13.71
C ILE A 163 0.15 7.21 -12.34
N LEU A 164 0.84 6.31 -11.65
CA LEU A 164 0.50 5.86 -10.32
C LEU A 164 1.61 6.23 -9.33
N PRO A 165 1.27 6.50 -8.06
CA PRO A 165 2.26 6.80 -7.04
C PRO A 165 3.36 5.73 -6.92
N ASP A 166 4.53 6.16 -6.49
CA ASP A 166 5.66 5.31 -6.15
C ASP A 166 6.27 5.80 -4.84
N PHE A 167 6.45 4.89 -3.89
CA PHE A 167 6.88 5.22 -2.54
C PHE A 167 8.32 4.82 -2.31
N PHE A 168 9.11 5.69 -1.70
CA PHE A 168 10.52 5.43 -1.40
C PHE A 168 10.71 4.27 -0.42
N THR A 169 9.70 3.96 0.40
CA THR A 169 9.67 2.84 1.34
C THR A 169 9.42 1.49 0.65
N GLY A 170 9.07 1.46 -0.64
CA GLY A 170 8.65 0.25 -1.32
C GLY A 170 7.27 -0.21 -0.90
N GLY A 171 7.14 -1.50 -0.57
CA GLY A 171 5.88 -2.12 -0.20
C GLY A 171 5.00 -2.48 -1.40
N MET A 172 3.80 -2.93 -1.10
CA MET A 172 2.78 -3.25 -2.10
C MET A 172 1.65 -2.22 -2.03
N ALA A 173 1.10 -1.81 -3.16
CA ALA A 173 0.02 -0.84 -3.19
C ALA A 173 -1.12 -1.22 -4.14
N ASP A 174 -2.34 -1.03 -3.66
CA ASP A 174 -3.58 -1.19 -4.40
C ASP A 174 -4.14 0.19 -4.76
N PHE A 175 -4.09 0.50 -6.06
CA PHE A 175 -4.53 1.77 -6.64
C PHE A 175 -5.91 1.69 -7.29
N SER A 176 -6.66 0.60 -7.15
CA SER A 176 -7.97 0.41 -7.79
C SER A 176 -8.97 1.53 -7.49
N ALA A 177 -8.84 2.17 -6.33
CA ALA A 177 -9.67 3.29 -5.90
C ALA A 177 -8.91 4.63 -5.84
N TYR A 178 -7.79 4.78 -6.56
CA TYR A 178 -6.91 5.96 -6.47
C TYR A 178 -7.56 7.27 -6.91
N ASN A 179 -8.48 7.22 -7.87
CA ASN A 179 -9.19 8.38 -8.42
C ASN A 179 -8.24 9.52 -8.86
N GLU A 180 -7.14 9.18 -9.56
CA GLU A 180 -6.12 10.13 -10.03
C GLU A 180 -5.63 11.14 -8.98
N GLY A 181 -5.58 10.75 -7.72
CA GLY A 181 -5.17 11.64 -6.62
C GLY A 181 -6.22 12.63 -6.12
N MET A 182 -7.42 12.63 -6.69
CA MET A 182 -8.52 13.52 -6.31
C MET A 182 -9.13 13.12 -4.97
N ARG A 183 -9.81 14.09 -4.34
CA ARG A 183 -10.57 13.87 -3.11
C ARG A 183 -11.59 12.75 -3.28
N GLY A 184 -11.69 11.87 -2.29
CA GLY A 184 -12.53 10.66 -2.33
C GLY A 184 -11.79 9.43 -2.84
N GLY A 185 -10.62 9.60 -3.45
CA GLY A 185 -9.72 8.49 -3.78
C GLY A 185 -9.17 7.82 -2.52
N LYS A 186 -8.69 6.58 -2.69
CA LYS A 186 -8.13 5.76 -1.64
C LYS A 186 -7.04 4.85 -2.19
N VAL A 187 -5.90 4.81 -1.52
CA VAL A 187 -4.81 3.88 -1.81
C VAL A 187 -4.58 3.02 -0.58
N ARG A 188 -4.55 1.71 -0.76
CA ARG A 188 -4.15 0.77 0.29
C ARG A 188 -2.70 0.39 0.08
N VAL A 189 -1.89 0.54 1.12
CA VAL A 189 -0.46 0.22 1.08
C VAL A 189 -0.16 -0.84 2.13
N ARG A 190 0.50 -1.92 1.74
CA ARG A 190 0.89 -3.04 2.60
C ARG A 190 2.39 -3.15 2.73
N ALA A 191 2.83 -3.50 3.92
CA ALA A 191 4.19 -3.98 4.17
C ALA A 191 4.48 -5.24 3.36
N LYS A 192 5.72 -5.41 2.92
CA LYS A 192 6.16 -6.65 2.30
C LYS A 192 6.64 -7.60 3.40
N ILE A 193 5.83 -8.63 3.65
CA ILE A 193 6.06 -9.63 4.68
C ILE A 193 6.41 -10.95 4.01
N THR A 194 7.53 -11.55 4.38
CA THR A 194 8.00 -12.82 3.85
C THR A 194 8.15 -13.85 4.96
N GLU A 195 7.79 -15.10 4.69
CA GLU A 195 8.07 -16.23 5.56
C GLU A 195 9.54 -16.63 5.38
N LYS A 196 10.33 -16.50 6.45
CA LYS A 196 11.72 -16.99 6.50
C LYS A 196 11.76 -18.49 6.83
N ASP A 197 10.91 -18.90 7.73
CA ASP A 197 10.68 -20.28 8.12
C ASP A 197 9.29 -20.42 8.79
N LYS A 198 8.84 -21.65 9.07
CA LYS A 198 7.52 -21.96 9.68
C LYS A 198 7.23 -21.24 11.03
N LYS A 199 8.18 -20.50 11.57
CA LYS A 199 8.05 -19.81 12.86
C LYS A 199 8.53 -18.37 12.83
N THR A 200 9.02 -17.88 11.68
CA THR A 200 9.65 -16.57 11.58
C THR A 200 9.16 -15.86 10.33
N LEU A 201 8.56 -14.69 10.53
CA LEU A 201 8.22 -13.74 9.48
C LEU A 201 9.24 -12.61 9.47
N VAL A 202 9.49 -12.05 8.31
CA VAL A 202 10.36 -10.87 8.14
C VAL A 202 9.62 -9.82 7.33
N ILE A 203 9.56 -8.61 7.86
CA ILE A 203 9.11 -7.43 7.12
C ILE A 203 10.34 -6.78 6.50
N THR A 204 10.37 -6.67 5.18
CA THR A 204 11.47 -6.10 4.41
C THR A 204 11.17 -4.72 3.86
N GLU A 205 9.92 -4.34 3.78
CA GLU A 205 9.45 -3.03 3.32
C GLU A 205 8.23 -2.62 4.13
N ILE A 206 8.15 -1.36 4.54
CA ILE A 206 7.04 -0.84 5.35
C ILE A 206 6.09 0.02 4.50
N PRO A 207 4.82 0.18 4.90
CA PRO A 207 3.89 1.05 4.20
C PRO A 207 4.34 2.52 4.24
N TYR A 208 4.10 3.23 3.15
CA TYR A 208 4.33 4.68 3.10
C TYR A 208 3.55 5.42 4.20
N SER A 209 4.14 6.45 4.77
CA SER A 209 3.65 7.23 5.93
C SER A 209 3.71 6.48 7.27
N THR A 210 4.50 5.41 7.38
CA THR A 210 4.81 4.75 8.65
C THR A 210 6.32 4.74 8.87
N THR A 211 6.73 4.44 10.10
CA THR A 211 8.13 4.18 10.48
C THR A 211 8.26 2.78 11.05
N THR A 212 9.48 2.21 11.06
CA THR A 212 9.73 0.88 11.65
C THR A 212 9.25 0.83 13.10
N GLY A 213 9.54 1.86 13.90
CA GLY A 213 9.07 1.97 15.28
C GLY A 213 7.54 1.96 15.37
N SER A 214 6.84 2.75 14.54
CA SER A 214 5.36 2.81 14.57
C SER A 214 4.70 1.49 14.13
N VAL A 215 5.31 0.77 13.20
CA VAL A 215 4.84 -0.56 12.79
C VAL A 215 5.03 -1.56 13.92
N ILE A 216 6.20 -1.58 14.57
CA ILE A 216 6.50 -2.45 15.72
C ILE A 216 5.53 -2.17 16.88
N ASP A 217 5.32 -0.92 17.24
CA ASP A 217 4.40 -0.51 18.32
C ASP A 217 2.97 -0.95 18.03
N SER A 218 2.52 -0.84 16.77
CA SER A 218 1.20 -1.31 16.37
C SER A 218 1.06 -2.83 16.48
N ILE A 219 2.12 -3.58 16.13
CA ILE A 219 2.17 -5.04 16.24
C ILE A 219 2.14 -5.47 17.72
N LEU A 220 2.94 -4.84 18.56
CA LEU A 220 2.95 -5.08 20.00
C LEU A 220 1.58 -4.78 20.63
N SER A 221 0.98 -3.63 20.28
CA SER A 221 -0.37 -3.29 20.74
C SER A 221 -1.44 -4.32 20.31
N ALA A 222 -1.34 -4.87 19.10
CA ALA A 222 -2.25 -5.92 18.63
C ALA A 222 -2.02 -7.25 19.36
N ASN A 223 -0.75 -7.58 19.68
CA ASN A 223 -0.41 -8.75 20.48
C ASN A 223 -0.94 -8.64 21.93
N ASP A 224 -0.77 -7.48 22.56
CA ASP A 224 -1.26 -7.22 23.93
C ASP A 224 -2.78 -7.25 24.01
N LYS A 225 -3.46 -6.81 22.97
CA LYS A 225 -4.91 -6.94 22.82
C LYS A 225 -5.36 -8.37 22.45
N GLY A 226 -4.43 -9.31 22.29
CA GLY A 226 -4.72 -10.70 21.94
C GLY A 226 -5.25 -10.92 20.53
N LYS A 227 -5.13 -9.95 19.63
CA LYS A 227 -5.58 -10.05 18.23
C LYS A 227 -4.62 -10.85 17.37
N ILE A 228 -3.34 -10.83 17.72
CA ILE A 228 -2.28 -11.66 17.16
C ILE A 228 -1.53 -12.36 18.29
N LYS A 229 -0.76 -13.41 17.99
CA LYS A 229 0.11 -14.08 18.97
C LYS A 229 1.51 -14.22 18.42
N ILE A 230 2.38 -13.33 18.84
CA ILE A 230 3.80 -13.40 18.54
C ILE A 230 4.57 -13.76 19.81
N LYS A 231 5.75 -14.37 19.64
CA LYS A 231 6.67 -14.69 20.72
C LYS A 231 7.64 -13.56 20.97
N LYS A 232 8.18 -12.96 19.91
CA LYS A 232 9.18 -11.91 19.96
C LYS A 232 9.15 -11.11 18.66
N ILE A 233 9.49 -9.83 18.73
CA ILE A 233 9.76 -8.97 17.58
C ILE A 233 11.15 -8.35 17.79
N GLU A 234 11.92 -8.22 16.72
CA GLU A 234 13.28 -7.66 16.73
C GLU A 234 13.41 -6.74 15.52
N ASP A 235 13.91 -5.55 15.76
CA ASP A 235 14.27 -4.60 14.70
C ASP A 235 15.77 -4.73 14.39
N ASN A 236 16.07 -5.24 13.21
CA ASN A 236 17.43 -5.38 12.68
C ASN A 236 17.67 -4.39 11.53
N THR A 237 16.81 -3.38 11.42
CA THR A 237 16.89 -2.37 10.35
C THR A 237 18.23 -1.66 10.38
N ALA A 238 18.88 -1.63 9.21
CA ALA A 238 20.12 -0.91 8.98
C ALA A 238 19.99 -0.10 7.67
N ALA A 239 20.71 -0.45 6.62
CA ALA A 239 20.54 0.16 5.30
C ALA A 239 19.21 -0.25 4.63
N ASN A 240 18.67 -1.41 5.01
CA ASN A 240 17.39 -1.93 4.56
C ASN A 240 16.55 -2.28 5.77
N VAL A 241 15.23 -2.22 5.62
CA VAL A 241 14.29 -2.64 6.65
C VAL A 241 14.39 -4.14 6.87
N GLU A 242 14.56 -4.56 8.12
CA GLU A 242 14.50 -5.97 8.55
C GLU A 242 13.86 -6.07 9.94
N ILE A 243 12.55 -6.22 9.98
CA ILE A 243 11.81 -6.47 11.23
C ILE A 243 11.48 -7.96 11.30
N VAL A 244 12.05 -8.66 12.27
CA VAL A 244 11.92 -10.09 12.45
C VAL A 244 10.85 -10.39 13.49
N ILE A 245 9.83 -11.16 13.12
CA ILE A 245 8.72 -11.56 13.98
C ILE A 245 8.79 -13.07 14.22
N GLN A 246 9.02 -13.48 15.47
CA GLN A 246 8.98 -14.87 15.89
C GLN A 246 7.56 -15.24 16.32
N LEU A 247 6.97 -16.26 15.68
CA LEU A 247 5.63 -16.73 15.96
C LEU A 247 5.59 -17.62 17.21
N ALA A 248 4.46 -17.62 17.89
CA ALA A 248 4.21 -18.57 18.97
C ALA A 248 4.01 -20.00 18.40
N PRO A 249 4.34 -21.05 19.17
CA PRO A 249 4.14 -22.43 18.71
C PRO A 249 2.69 -22.71 18.33
N GLY A 250 2.49 -23.37 17.19
CA GLY A 250 1.16 -23.76 16.70
C GLY A 250 0.38 -22.66 15.98
N ILE A 251 1.00 -21.51 15.71
CA ILE A 251 0.40 -20.42 14.93
C ILE A 251 0.89 -20.54 13.47
N SER A 252 -0.06 -20.42 12.53
CA SER A 252 0.23 -20.45 11.10
C SER A 252 0.80 -19.09 10.65
N PRO A 253 1.88 -19.07 9.87
CA PRO A 253 2.42 -17.84 9.27
C PRO A 253 1.40 -17.05 8.46
N ASP A 254 0.66 -17.71 7.56
CA ASP A 254 -0.28 -17.06 6.65
C ASP A 254 -1.44 -16.35 7.38
N VAL A 255 -2.04 -17.05 8.39
CA VAL A 255 -3.08 -16.43 9.25
C VAL A 255 -2.53 -15.23 9.99
N THR A 256 -1.26 -15.30 10.40
CA THR A 256 -0.62 -14.17 11.08
C THR A 256 -0.35 -13.01 10.13
N ILE A 257 0.06 -13.27 8.89
CA ILE A 257 0.25 -12.23 7.87
C ILE A 257 -1.08 -11.50 7.62
N ASP A 258 -2.16 -12.24 7.42
CA ASP A 258 -3.49 -11.66 7.25
C ASP A 258 -3.94 -10.86 8.49
N ALA A 259 -3.66 -11.37 9.69
CA ALA A 259 -3.96 -10.69 10.94
C ALA A 259 -3.10 -9.42 11.13
N LEU A 260 -1.84 -9.43 10.69
CA LEU A 260 -0.97 -8.25 10.68
C LEU A 260 -1.56 -7.16 9.76
N TYR A 261 -2.03 -7.51 8.56
CA TYR A 261 -2.70 -6.55 7.68
C TYR A 261 -4.04 -6.06 8.25
N ALA A 262 -4.81 -6.92 8.93
CA ALA A 262 -6.11 -6.57 9.45
C ALA A 262 -6.07 -5.69 10.73
N PHE A 263 -5.05 -5.86 11.58
CA PHE A 263 -5.04 -5.32 12.94
C PHE A 263 -3.88 -4.39 13.26
N THR A 264 -2.94 -4.19 12.33
CA THR A 264 -1.74 -3.39 12.58
C THR A 264 -1.48 -2.39 11.46
N SER A 265 -0.48 -1.54 11.63
CA SER A 265 -0.02 -0.61 10.59
C SER A 265 0.74 -1.28 9.44
N CYS A 266 0.75 -2.63 9.37
CA CYS A 266 1.25 -3.34 8.19
C CYS A 266 0.37 -3.13 6.94
N GLU A 267 -0.89 -2.72 7.09
CA GLU A 267 -1.71 -2.15 6.03
C GLU A 267 -2.18 -0.76 6.44
N VAL A 268 -1.93 0.23 5.59
CA VAL A 268 -2.36 1.62 5.78
C VAL A 268 -3.22 2.05 4.61
N SER A 269 -4.22 2.86 4.90
CA SER A 269 -5.09 3.45 3.89
C SER A 269 -4.84 4.94 3.79
N ILE A 270 -4.40 5.39 2.60
CA ILE A 270 -4.07 6.78 2.32
C ILE A 270 -5.17 7.39 1.44
N SER A 271 -5.69 8.53 1.86
CA SER A 271 -6.65 9.30 1.06
C SER A 271 -5.94 10.49 0.43
N PRO A 272 -5.76 10.50 -0.90
CA PRO A 272 -5.18 11.63 -1.61
C PRO A 272 -6.09 12.84 -1.61
N ASN A 273 -5.51 14.00 -1.80
CA ASN A 273 -6.23 15.27 -1.99
C ASN A 273 -5.30 16.27 -2.68
N THR A 274 -5.31 16.31 -3.98
CA THR A 274 -4.44 17.19 -4.76
C THR A 274 -5.00 18.61 -4.79
N CYS A 275 -4.70 19.41 -3.76
CA CYS A 275 -4.98 20.85 -3.70
C CYS A 275 -3.70 21.65 -3.91
N ILE A 276 -3.65 22.48 -4.91
CA ILE A 276 -2.49 23.25 -5.34
C ILE A 276 -2.86 24.74 -5.53
N ILE A 277 -1.87 25.60 -5.59
CA ILE A 277 -2.06 27.01 -5.98
C ILE A 277 -1.78 27.15 -7.48
N LYS A 278 -2.76 27.68 -8.20
CA LYS A 278 -2.68 28.08 -9.60
C LYS A 278 -3.42 29.40 -9.76
N ASP A 279 -2.81 30.37 -10.46
CA ASP A 279 -3.38 31.69 -10.66
C ASP A 279 -3.81 32.38 -9.35
N ASP A 280 -2.94 32.28 -8.33
CA ASP A 280 -3.13 32.78 -6.95
C ASP A 280 -4.37 32.23 -6.22
N LYS A 281 -4.94 31.11 -6.71
CA LYS A 281 -6.11 30.45 -6.13
C LYS A 281 -5.87 28.99 -5.84
N PRO A 282 -6.44 28.44 -4.77
CA PRO A 282 -6.44 27.00 -4.54
C PRO A 282 -7.31 26.31 -5.59
N GLN A 283 -6.75 25.30 -6.24
CA GLN A 283 -7.45 24.48 -7.22
C GLN A 283 -7.25 22.99 -6.89
N PHE A 284 -8.25 22.18 -7.19
CA PHE A 284 -8.20 20.73 -7.08
C PHE A 284 -8.08 20.14 -8.48
N LEU A 285 -6.91 19.62 -8.81
CA LEU A 285 -6.63 19.03 -10.11
C LEU A 285 -6.21 17.58 -9.96
N SER A 286 -6.53 16.74 -10.96
CA SER A 286 -6.02 15.38 -10.98
C SER A 286 -4.50 15.38 -11.23
N VAL A 287 -3.83 14.31 -10.79
CA VAL A 287 -2.40 14.13 -11.00
C VAL A 287 -2.03 14.19 -12.49
N ASN A 288 -2.85 13.58 -13.35
CA ASN A 288 -2.67 13.61 -14.79
C ASN A 288 -2.81 15.03 -15.38
N ALA A 289 -3.75 15.81 -14.87
CA ALA A 289 -3.90 17.22 -15.26
C ALA A 289 -2.70 18.06 -14.82
N ILE A 290 -2.21 17.87 -13.59
CA ILE A 290 -1.01 18.55 -13.07
C ILE A 290 0.20 18.19 -13.93
N LEU A 291 0.39 16.92 -14.30
CA LEU A 291 1.51 16.50 -15.15
C LEU A 291 1.44 17.15 -16.54
N THR A 292 0.26 17.19 -17.12
CA THR A 292 0.04 17.83 -18.43
C THR A 292 0.39 19.32 -18.37
N GLU A 293 -0.06 20.01 -17.34
CA GLU A 293 0.25 21.44 -17.12
C GLU A 293 1.76 21.66 -16.92
N ASN A 294 2.41 20.86 -16.07
CA ASN A 294 3.85 20.97 -15.83
C ASN A 294 4.66 20.69 -17.11
N THR A 295 4.21 19.76 -17.94
CA THR A 295 4.86 19.45 -19.22
C THR A 295 4.75 20.62 -20.18
N GLN A 296 3.57 21.25 -20.28
CA GLN A 296 3.37 22.44 -21.10
C GLN A 296 4.20 23.62 -20.57
N ASN A 297 4.18 23.88 -19.25
CA ASN A 297 4.99 24.92 -18.63
C ASN A 297 6.49 24.72 -18.89
N THR A 298 6.98 23.48 -18.82
CA THR A 298 8.37 23.15 -19.18
C THR A 298 8.69 23.52 -20.62
N LYS A 299 7.80 23.19 -21.56
CA LYS A 299 7.96 23.54 -22.98
C LYS A 299 8.00 25.04 -23.18
N ASP A 300 7.15 25.79 -22.48
CA ASP A 300 7.07 27.26 -22.57
C ASP A 300 8.32 27.91 -21.96
N LEU A 301 8.82 27.41 -20.82
CA LEU A 301 10.09 27.86 -20.24
C LEU A 301 11.28 27.61 -21.17
N LEU A 302 11.36 26.41 -21.76
CA LEU A 302 12.41 26.08 -22.73
C LEU A 302 12.35 26.99 -23.97
N LYS A 303 11.13 27.35 -24.44
CA LYS A 303 10.93 28.31 -25.52
C LYS A 303 11.46 29.69 -25.12
N GLN A 304 11.09 30.18 -23.94
CA GLN A 304 11.53 31.45 -23.40
C GLN A 304 13.06 31.52 -23.27
N GLU A 305 13.68 30.50 -22.75
CA GLU A 305 15.16 30.39 -22.68
C GLU A 305 15.81 30.46 -24.06
N LEU A 306 15.24 29.79 -25.07
CA LEU A 306 15.75 29.84 -26.44
C LEU A 306 15.56 31.23 -27.06
N GLU A 307 14.44 31.93 -26.80
CA GLU A 307 14.17 33.27 -27.27
C GLU A 307 15.14 34.29 -26.64
N ILE A 308 15.38 34.21 -25.34
CA ILE A 308 16.39 35.00 -24.62
C ILE A 308 17.78 34.73 -25.22
N LYS A 309 18.14 33.47 -25.37
CA LYS A 309 19.42 33.07 -25.96
C LYS A 309 19.61 33.58 -27.39
N LEU A 310 18.52 33.51 -28.19
CA LEU A 310 18.52 34.05 -29.55
C LEU A 310 18.78 35.57 -29.53
N HIS A 311 18.08 36.30 -28.67
CA HIS A 311 18.26 37.75 -28.52
C HIS A 311 19.69 38.08 -28.09
N GLU A 312 20.24 37.43 -27.11
CA GLU A 312 21.62 37.60 -26.68
C GLU A 312 22.64 37.35 -27.80
N LEU A 313 22.46 36.29 -28.57
CA LEU A 313 23.35 35.95 -29.67
C LEU A 313 23.25 36.99 -30.79
N GLN A 314 22.04 37.48 -31.06
CA GLN A 314 21.81 38.54 -32.02
C GLN A 314 22.45 39.85 -31.58
N GLU A 315 22.34 40.24 -30.31
CA GLU A 315 23.00 41.40 -29.73
C GLU A 315 24.55 41.24 -29.74
N LYS A 316 25.09 40.05 -29.45
CA LYS A 316 26.52 39.80 -29.51
C LYS A 316 27.04 39.93 -30.95
N ILE A 317 26.33 39.43 -31.94
CA ILE A 317 26.76 39.54 -33.37
C ILE A 317 26.61 40.97 -33.87
N PHE A 318 25.54 41.63 -33.47
CA PHE A 318 25.30 43.06 -33.78
C PHE A 318 26.47 43.94 -33.29
N PHE A 319 26.80 43.82 -31.99
CA PHE A 319 27.87 44.60 -31.40
C PHE A 319 29.24 44.25 -32.01
N SER A 320 29.49 42.99 -32.35
CA SER A 320 30.72 42.54 -33.03
C SER A 320 30.81 43.14 -34.44
N SER A 321 29.69 43.24 -35.17
CA SER A 321 29.61 43.88 -36.47
C SER A 321 29.88 45.40 -36.39
N LEU A 322 29.25 46.04 -35.37
CA LEU A 322 29.50 47.45 -35.10
C LEU A 322 30.94 47.79 -34.81
N LEU A 323 31.58 46.98 -33.93
CA LEU A 323 32.99 47.12 -33.59
C LEU A 323 33.91 46.88 -34.79
N LYS A 324 33.60 45.86 -35.61
CA LYS A 324 34.35 45.54 -36.81
C LYS A 324 34.29 46.74 -37.78
N ILE A 325 33.12 47.26 -38.11
CA ILE A 325 32.95 48.42 -39.00
C ILE A 325 33.66 49.64 -38.43
N PHE A 326 33.50 49.95 -37.15
CA PHE A 326 34.16 51.06 -36.46
C PHE A 326 35.68 51.02 -36.62
N ILE A 327 36.29 49.86 -36.55
CA ILE A 327 37.73 49.67 -36.64
C ILE A 327 38.21 49.60 -38.09
N GLN A 328 37.54 48.89 -38.97
CA GLN A 328 37.90 48.74 -40.37
C GLN A 328 37.80 50.06 -41.12
N GLU A 329 36.76 50.84 -40.90
CA GLU A 329 36.55 52.12 -41.50
C GLU A 329 37.35 53.27 -40.82
N GLY A 330 38.10 52.88 -39.77
CA GLY A 330 38.91 53.87 -39.05
C GLY A 330 38.16 55.01 -38.41
N MET A 331 36.88 54.80 -38.06
CA MET A 331 36.00 55.89 -37.56
C MET A 331 36.53 56.53 -36.28
N TYR A 332 37.32 55.82 -35.50
CA TYR A 332 38.00 56.32 -34.30
C TYR A 332 39.13 57.32 -34.62
N LYS A 333 39.57 57.47 -35.88
CA LYS A 333 40.56 58.36 -36.38
C LYS A 333 39.97 59.57 -37.11
N ASN A 334 38.65 59.65 -37.11
CA ASN A 334 37.95 60.80 -37.76
C ASN A 334 38.16 62.10 -36.97
N ALA A 335 38.54 63.16 -37.61
CA ALA A 335 38.81 64.47 -36.99
C ALA A 335 37.62 65.05 -36.21
N ASP A 336 36.39 64.86 -36.73
CA ASP A 336 35.20 65.32 -36.05
C ASP A 336 34.91 64.43 -34.78
N TYR A 337 35.27 63.13 -34.80
CA TYR A 337 35.16 62.28 -33.65
C TYR A 337 36.22 62.66 -32.59
N GLU A 338 37.47 62.85 -32.96
CA GLU A 338 38.54 63.20 -32.00
C GLU A 338 38.33 64.58 -31.36
N ASN A 339 37.73 65.51 -32.09
CA ASN A 339 37.49 66.83 -31.56
C ASN A 339 36.14 67.03 -30.89
N SER A 340 35.35 66.01 -30.74
CA SER A 340 34.04 66.07 -30.08
C SER A 340 34.18 66.26 -28.54
N ASN A 341 33.54 67.34 -28.03
CA ASN A 341 33.72 67.73 -26.65
C ASN A 341 32.66 67.13 -25.68
N ASN A 342 31.64 66.48 -26.17
CA ASN A 342 30.66 65.79 -25.35
C ASN A 342 30.09 64.57 -26.07
N PHE A 343 29.40 63.70 -25.28
CA PHE A 343 28.85 62.41 -25.76
C PHE A 343 27.79 62.60 -26.88
N GLU A 344 26.97 63.66 -26.82
CA GLU A 344 25.96 63.94 -27.85
C GLU A 344 26.56 64.25 -29.20
N MET A 345 27.67 64.98 -29.19
CA MET A 345 28.41 65.35 -30.45
C MET A 345 29.03 64.03 -31.00
N VAL A 346 29.65 63.24 -30.16
CA VAL A 346 30.20 61.93 -30.57
C VAL A 346 29.15 61.01 -31.19
N VAL A 347 27.97 60.92 -30.57
CA VAL A 347 26.82 60.15 -31.11
C VAL A 347 26.39 60.72 -32.44
N GLY A 348 26.31 62.05 -32.57
CA GLY A 348 25.95 62.70 -33.81
C GLY A 348 26.95 62.45 -34.99
N VAL A 349 28.23 62.42 -34.68
CA VAL A 349 29.30 62.09 -35.67
C VAL A 349 29.23 60.64 -36.05
N LEU A 350 29.18 59.75 -35.04
CA LEU A 350 29.11 58.24 -35.29
C LEU A 350 27.84 57.92 -36.08
N ASN A 351 26.72 58.53 -35.81
CA ASN A 351 25.49 58.31 -36.56
C ASN A 351 25.65 58.64 -38.06
N LYS A 352 26.41 59.69 -38.39
CA LYS A 352 26.68 60.02 -39.77
C LYS A 352 27.64 59.00 -40.39
N LEU A 353 28.67 58.63 -39.69
CA LEU A 353 29.68 57.65 -40.16
C LEU A 353 29.11 56.26 -40.37
N PHE A 354 28.20 55.84 -39.53
CA PHE A 354 27.54 54.53 -39.65
C PHE A 354 26.39 54.56 -40.67
N ALA A 355 25.92 55.68 -41.13
CA ALA A 355 24.78 55.79 -42.06
C ALA A 355 24.89 54.83 -43.26
N PRO A 356 26.03 54.69 -43.98
CA PRO A 356 26.15 53.80 -45.13
C PRO A 356 26.07 52.29 -44.76
N PHE A 357 26.30 51.95 -43.50
CA PHE A 357 26.40 50.57 -43.02
C PHE A 357 25.16 50.08 -42.32
N ARG A 358 24.15 50.92 -42.09
CA ARG A 358 22.94 50.57 -41.35
C ARG A 358 22.13 49.44 -41.94
N GLU A 359 22.07 49.36 -43.29
CA GLU A 359 21.39 48.23 -43.97
C GLU A 359 22.03 46.88 -43.75
N GLN A 360 23.31 46.85 -43.32
CA GLN A 360 24.00 45.61 -42.99
C GLN A 360 23.79 45.14 -41.55
N LEU A 361 23.15 46.00 -40.74
CA LEU A 361 22.97 45.73 -39.33
C LEU A 361 21.57 45.13 -39.09
N TYR A 362 21.49 44.25 -38.12
CA TYR A 362 20.27 43.54 -37.74
C TYR A 362 19.19 44.46 -37.15
N ARG A 363 19.56 45.56 -36.53
CA ARG A 363 18.67 46.60 -35.98
C ARG A 363 19.31 47.98 -36.06
N ASP A 364 18.51 49.02 -35.78
CA ASP A 364 19.03 50.37 -35.63
C ASP A 364 19.99 50.52 -34.46
N ILE A 365 20.96 51.38 -34.59
CA ILE A 365 21.96 51.68 -33.57
C ILE A 365 21.35 52.67 -32.56
N LEU A 366 21.39 52.28 -31.31
CA LEU A 366 20.94 53.12 -30.18
C LEU A 366 22.12 53.90 -29.57
N PRO A 367 21.86 55.02 -28.85
CA PRO A 367 22.91 55.80 -28.17
C PRO A 367 23.74 54.93 -27.19
N GLU A 368 23.13 53.97 -26.53
CA GLU A 368 23.81 53.04 -25.62
C GLU A 368 24.80 52.12 -26.35
N ASP A 369 24.55 51.78 -27.62
CA ASP A 369 25.49 51.00 -28.43
C ASP A 369 26.75 51.81 -28.75
N PHE A 370 26.58 53.04 -29.05
CA PHE A 370 27.73 53.96 -29.25
C PHE A 370 28.52 54.13 -27.94
N LYS A 371 27.86 54.23 -26.79
CA LYS A 371 28.50 54.27 -25.50
C LYS A 371 29.36 53.03 -25.27
N LYS A 372 28.77 51.82 -25.44
CA LYS A 372 29.50 50.53 -25.33
C LYS A 372 30.66 50.45 -26.31
N LEU A 373 30.55 51.08 -27.49
CA LEU A 373 31.62 51.11 -28.49
C LEU A 373 32.75 52.00 -28.06
N ILE A 374 32.45 53.23 -27.56
CA ILE A 374 33.42 54.21 -27.08
C ILE A 374 34.13 53.72 -25.83
N ASP A 375 33.46 53.07 -24.93
CA ASP A 375 34.02 52.50 -23.70
C ASP A 375 35.06 51.36 -23.96
N LYS A 376 35.26 50.95 -25.23
CA LYS A 376 36.25 49.94 -25.56
C LYS A 376 37.69 50.47 -25.44
N PRO A 377 38.55 49.84 -24.68
CA PRO A 377 39.96 50.27 -24.54
C PRO A 377 40.66 50.31 -25.87
N MET A 378 41.48 51.34 -26.11
CA MET A 378 42.28 51.53 -27.33
C MET A 378 43.17 50.28 -27.59
N SER A 379 43.65 49.62 -26.52
CA SER A 379 44.41 48.37 -26.64
C SER A 379 43.61 47.26 -27.33
N SER A 380 42.28 47.24 -27.23
CA SER A 380 41.40 46.28 -27.93
C SER A 380 41.23 46.62 -29.38
N ILE A 381 41.23 47.91 -29.71
CA ILE A 381 41.13 48.39 -31.06
C ILE A 381 42.43 48.12 -31.83
N THR A 382 43.61 48.42 -31.24
CA THR A 382 44.94 48.25 -31.86
C THR A 382 45.34 46.77 -32.03
N ARG A 383 44.79 45.88 -31.24
CA ARG A 383 45.02 44.43 -31.30
C ARG A 383 43.92 43.69 -32.03
N PHE A 384 43.01 44.41 -32.68
CA PHE A 384 41.87 43.79 -33.36
C PHE A 384 42.31 42.98 -34.56
N ASP A 385 42.00 41.68 -34.53
CA ASP A 385 42.21 40.76 -35.64
C ASP A 385 40.90 40.52 -36.38
N VAL A 386 40.77 41.08 -37.55
CA VAL A 386 39.61 40.99 -38.42
C VAL A 386 39.22 39.54 -38.69
N LYS A 387 40.20 38.68 -38.98
CA LYS A 387 39.93 37.28 -39.29
C LYS A 387 39.34 36.56 -38.10
N LYS A 388 39.90 36.80 -36.91
CA LYS A 388 39.36 36.20 -35.65
C LYS A 388 37.95 36.71 -35.33
N ALA A 389 37.67 37.97 -35.59
CA ALA A 389 36.35 38.54 -35.44
C ALA A 389 35.34 37.92 -36.42
N ASP A 390 35.75 37.68 -37.66
CA ASP A 390 34.92 37.04 -38.70
C ASP A 390 34.63 35.59 -38.33
N ASP A 391 35.63 34.85 -37.85
CA ASP A 391 35.46 33.45 -37.37
C ASP A 391 34.50 33.41 -36.14
N GLN A 392 34.61 34.39 -35.23
CA GLN A 392 33.69 34.50 -34.07
C GLN A 392 32.27 34.84 -34.51
N MET A 393 32.09 35.81 -35.44
CA MET A 393 30.77 36.13 -35.96
C MET A 393 30.14 34.96 -36.72
N LYS A 394 30.92 34.22 -37.44
CA LYS A 394 30.45 32.98 -38.11
C LYS A 394 30.00 31.96 -37.12
N ALA A 395 30.76 31.69 -36.04
CA ALA A 395 30.35 30.78 -34.97
C ALA A 395 29.04 31.22 -34.30
N LEU A 396 28.90 32.50 -33.97
CA LEU A 396 27.66 33.06 -33.43
C LEU A 396 26.46 32.94 -34.43
N ALA A 397 26.72 33.13 -35.74
CA ALA A 397 25.66 32.95 -36.75
C ALA A 397 25.24 31.47 -36.88
N ASP A 398 26.16 30.56 -36.74
CA ASP A 398 25.85 29.11 -36.74
C ASP A 398 25.09 28.71 -35.47
N GLU A 399 25.44 29.25 -34.28
CA GLU A 399 24.64 29.07 -33.06
C GLU A 399 23.23 29.64 -33.23
N ILE A 400 23.05 30.81 -33.79
CA ILE A 400 21.75 31.41 -34.10
C ILE A 400 20.92 30.48 -35.00
N LYS A 401 21.51 29.85 -35.98
CA LYS A 401 20.80 28.86 -36.82
C LYS A 401 20.34 27.65 -36.01
N VAL A 402 21.19 27.14 -35.13
CA VAL A 402 20.82 26.03 -34.21
C VAL A 402 19.66 26.43 -33.31
N VAL A 403 19.74 27.57 -32.63
CA VAL A 403 18.66 28.08 -31.76
C VAL A 403 17.35 28.29 -32.52
N LYS A 404 17.41 28.88 -33.71
CA LYS A 404 16.21 29.04 -34.57
C LYS A 404 15.62 27.71 -35.02
N ASN A 405 16.47 26.70 -35.26
CA ASN A 405 16.00 25.35 -35.57
C ASN A 405 15.29 24.70 -34.35
N HIS A 406 15.83 24.86 -33.13
CA HIS A 406 15.20 24.37 -31.91
C HIS A 406 13.86 25.05 -31.65
N LEU A 407 13.76 26.37 -31.88
CA LEU A 407 12.50 27.11 -31.78
C LEU A 407 11.45 26.63 -32.79
N LYS A 408 11.89 26.27 -34.02
CA LYS A 408 11.01 25.71 -35.06
C LYS A 408 10.51 24.32 -34.69
N HIS A 409 11.34 23.52 -34.03
CA HIS A 409 11.07 22.14 -33.61
C HIS A 409 11.03 22.03 -32.07
N LEU A 410 10.23 22.91 -31.44
CA LEU A 410 10.21 23.06 -29.99
C LEU A 410 9.76 21.81 -29.24
N THR A 411 8.82 21.05 -29.81
CA THR A 411 8.36 19.80 -29.22
C THR A 411 9.48 18.75 -29.17
N ASP A 412 10.21 18.59 -30.26
CA ASP A 412 11.35 17.67 -30.33
C ASP A 412 12.47 18.09 -29.35
N TYR A 413 12.68 19.41 -29.20
CA TYR A 413 13.63 19.96 -28.24
C TYR A 413 13.21 19.66 -26.79
N ALA A 414 11.94 19.78 -26.46
CA ALA A 414 11.38 19.47 -25.15
C ALA A 414 11.46 17.94 -24.86
N ILE A 415 11.19 17.09 -25.86
CA ILE A 415 11.36 15.64 -25.74
C ILE A 415 12.83 15.31 -25.46
N ALA A 416 13.77 15.89 -26.22
CA ALA A 416 15.21 15.70 -26.00
C ALA A 416 15.66 16.20 -24.63
N TRP A 417 15.03 17.24 -24.07
CA TRP A 417 15.26 17.71 -22.71
C TRP A 417 14.91 16.62 -21.68
N TYR A 418 13.70 16.05 -21.73
CA TYR A 418 13.27 15.00 -20.81
C TYR A 418 14.12 13.73 -20.97
N GLN A 419 14.43 13.32 -22.21
CA GLN A 419 15.30 12.18 -22.45
C GLN A 419 16.69 12.39 -21.83
N ARG A 420 17.28 13.57 -21.97
CA ARG A 420 18.55 13.93 -21.36
C ARG A 420 18.51 13.86 -19.82
N LEU A 421 17.42 14.33 -19.21
CA LEU A 421 17.23 14.21 -17.76
C LEU A 421 17.14 12.75 -17.33
N LYS A 422 16.42 11.91 -18.07
CA LYS A 422 16.31 10.48 -17.83
C LYS A 422 17.67 9.79 -17.91
N ASP A 423 18.45 10.04 -18.96
CA ASP A 423 19.76 9.44 -19.17
C ASP A 423 20.77 9.87 -18.09
N LYS A 424 20.69 11.13 -17.65
CA LYS A 424 21.66 11.70 -16.71
C LYS A 424 21.35 11.40 -15.25
N TYR A 425 20.08 11.36 -14.88
CA TYR A 425 19.64 11.30 -13.48
C TYR A 425 18.72 10.12 -13.15
N GLY A 426 18.32 9.30 -14.15
CA GLY A 426 17.35 8.22 -13.95
C GLY A 426 17.93 6.96 -13.30
N LYS A 427 19.24 6.72 -13.43
CA LYS A 427 19.87 5.53 -12.88
C LYS A 427 19.68 5.42 -11.37
N GLY A 428 19.17 4.27 -10.89
CA GLY A 428 18.90 4.00 -9.48
C GLY A 428 17.61 4.63 -8.96
N ARG A 429 16.73 5.09 -9.87
CA ARG A 429 15.43 5.68 -9.55
C ARG A 429 14.27 4.88 -10.17
N GLU A 430 14.48 3.57 -10.32
CA GLU A 430 13.47 2.63 -10.79
C GLU A 430 12.33 2.56 -9.75
N ARG A 431 11.14 2.11 -10.19
CA ARG A 431 9.97 1.93 -9.31
C ARG A 431 10.28 0.98 -8.17
N LYS A 432 9.91 1.37 -6.95
CA LYS A 432 10.06 0.56 -5.74
C LYS A 432 8.76 -0.10 -5.31
N THR A 433 7.64 0.58 -5.48
CA THR A 433 6.33 0.10 -5.03
C THR A 433 5.78 -0.97 -5.97
N GLU A 434 5.46 -2.14 -5.44
CA GLU A 434 4.81 -3.21 -6.19
C GLU A 434 3.31 -2.94 -6.32
N ILE A 435 2.80 -2.87 -7.55
CA ILE A 435 1.37 -2.64 -7.80
C ILE A 435 0.64 -3.98 -7.72
N ARG A 436 -0.31 -4.11 -6.76
CA ARG A 436 -1.13 -5.30 -6.58
C ARG A 436 -2.57 -4.94 -6.25
N LEU A 437 -3.51 -5.77 -6.69
CA LEU A 437 -4.87 -5.77 -6.15
C LEU A 437 -4.86 -6.55 -4.83
N PHE A 438 -5.51 -6.00 -3.81
CA PHE A 438 -5.59 -6.66 -2.52
C PHE A 438 -6.98 -7.25 -2.30
N ASP A 439 -7.03 -8.52 -1.97
CA ASP A 439 -8.21 -9.11 -1.38
C ASP A 439 -8.56 -8.40 -0.06
N ARG A 440 -9.85 -8.29 0.18
CA ARG A 440 -10.34 -7.72 1.42
C ARG A 440 -10.17 -8.74 2.54
N VAL A 441 -9.17 -8.55 3.39
CA VAL A 441 -9.02 -9.33 4.63
C VAL A 441 -10.18 -8.96 5.56
N GLU A 442 -11.11 -9.91 5.77
CA GLU A 442 -12.17 -9.72 6.76
C GLU A 442 -11.59 -9.97 8.15
N ALA A 443 -11.47 -8.92 8.95
CA ALA A 443 -10.92 -8.97 10.29
C ALA A 443 -11.58 -10.04 11.18
N SER A 444 -12.87 -10.32 10.98
CA SER A 444 -13.59 -11.37 11.70
C SER A 444 -13.15 -12.80 11.35
N LYS A 445 -12.62 -13.03 10.13
CA LYS A 445 -12.16 -14.36 9.70
C LYS A 445 -10.75 -14.69 10.21
N VAL A 446 -9.94 -13.69 10.45
CA VAL A 446 -8.55 -13.84 10.92
C VAL A 446 -8.37 -13.52 12.40
N ALA A 447 -9.44 -13.02 13.06
CA ALA A 447 -9.44 -12.73 14.48
C ALA A 447 -9.26 -14.01 15.30
N LEU A 448 -8.30 -14.00 16.21
CA LEU A 448 -8.15 -15.07 17.19
C LEU A 448 -9.27 -15.01 18.23
N ALA A 449 -9.68 -16.19 18.72
CA ALA A 449 -10.57 -16.29 19.86
C ALA A 449 -9.82 -15.79 21.11
N ASN A 450 -9.99 -14.48 21.42
CA ASN A 450 -9.25 -13.78 22.48
C ASN A 450 -10.06 -13.64 23.77
N VAL A 451 -11.37 -13.91 23.73
CA VAL A 451 -12.28 -13.81 24.87
C VAL A 451 -13.16 -15.04 25.02
N LYS A 452 -13.67 -15.23 26.24
CA LYS A 452 -14.60 -16.32 26.58
C LYS A 452 -15.99 -15.77 26.77
N LEU A 453 -16.96 -16.36 26.09
CA LEU A 453 -18.36 -16.02 26.18
C LEU A 453 -19.07 -16.85 27.25
N TYR A 454 -19.85 -16.20 28.09
CA TYR A 454 -20.62 -16.79 29.15
C TYR A 454 -22.09 -16.37 29.06
N LEU A 455 -22.98 -17.18 29.63
CA LEU A 455 -24.42 -17.06 29.52
C LEU A 455 -25.09 -17.24 30.88
N ASN A 456 -25.91 -16.27 31.29
CA ASN A 456 -26.86 -16.41 32.42
C ASN A 456 -28.26 -16.59 31.86
N ARG A 457 -28.76 -17.83 31.87
CA ARG A 457 -30.07 -18.19 31.30
C ARG A 457 -31.24 -17.65 32.12
N GLU A 458 -31.09 -17.58 33.46
CA GLU A 458 -32.15 -17.17 34.38
C GLU A 458 -32.41 -15.66 34.29
N ASP A 459 -31.35 -14.89 34.29
CA ASP A 459 -31.44 -13.44 34.23
C ASP A 459 -31.50 -12.88 32.80
N GLY A 460 -31.15 -13.68 31.77
CA GLY A 460 -31.20 -13.34 30.36
C GLY A 460 -30.05 -12.46 29.91
N PHE A 461 -28.85 -12.67 30.47
CA PHE A 461 -27.62 -11.96 30.09
C PHE A 461 -26.63 -12.87 29.38
N ILE A 462 -25.91 -12.31 28.44
CA ILE A 462 -24.76 -12.94 27.76
C ILE A 462 -23.59 -11.96 27.72
N GLY A 463 -22.35 -12.45 27.84
CA GLY A 463 -21.18 -11.58 27.76
C GLY A 463 -19.91 -12.18 28.32
N THR A 464 -18.79 -11.46 28.17
CA THR A 464 -17.44 -11.89 28.57
C THR A 464 -17.18 -11.69 30.08
N GLY A 465 -17.88 -10.73 30.69
CA GLY A 465 -17.76 -10.44 32.12
C GLY A 465 -18.46 -11.42 33.05
N LEU A 466 -19.28 -12.33 32.54
CA LEU A 466 -20.11 -13.27 33.31
C LEU A 466 -19.36 -14.56 33.68
N LYS A 467 -18.13 -14.45 34.16
CA LYS A 467 -17.18 -15.58 34.39
C LYS A 467 -17.68 -16.66 35.40
N LYS A 468 -18.75 -16.39 36.14
CA LYS A 468 -19.35 -17.33 37.11
C LYS A 468 -20.52 -18.13 36.52
N ASP A 469 -20.98 -17.76 35.35
CA ASP A 469 -22.13 -18.34 34.66
C ASP A 469 -21.70 -19.43 33.66
N GLU A 470 -22.64 -19.94 32.89
CA GLU A 470 -22.42 -21.02 31.92
C GLU A 470 -21.45 -20.58 30.79
N PHE A 471 -20.37 -21.32 30.57
CA PHE A 471 -19.46 -21.12 29.44
C PHE A 471 -20.15 -21.53 28.13
N VAL A 472 -20.10 -20.67 27.11
CA VAL A 472 -20.71 -20.92 25.80
C VAL A 472 -19.66 -21.31 24.76
N ALA A 473 -18.67 -20.46 24.54
CA ALA A 473 -17.62 -20.67 23.52
C ALA A 473 -16.45 -19.71 23.75
N ASP A 474 -15.28 -20.07 23.21
CA ASP A 474 -14.21 -19.11 22.96
C ASP A 474 -14.56 -18.32 21.67
N CYS A 475 -14.42 -17.01 21.70
CA CYS A 475 -14.77 -16.12 20.59
C CYS A 475 -13.84 -14.91 20.51
N SER A 476 -13.96 -14.15 19.44
CA SER A 476 -13.31 -12.86 19.30
C SER A 476 -14.19 -11.73 19.84
N ASP A 477 -13.59 -10.67 20.32
CA ASP A 477 -14.28 -9.41 20.66
C ASP A 477 -14.98 -8.75 19.45
N LEU A 478 -14.66 -9.22 18.23
CA LEU A 478 -15.28 -8.78 16.98
C LEU A 478 -16.48 -9.61 16.55
N ASP A 479 -16.67 -10.78 17.16
CA ASP A 479 -17.75 -11.70 16.80
C ASP A 479 -19.13 -11.15 17.15
N GLU A 480 -20.12 -11.70 16.46
CA GLU A 480 -21.54 -11.53 16.78
C GLU A 480 -22.08 -12.82 17.42
N ILE A 481 -23.05 -12.67 18.28
CA ILE A 481 -23.67 -13.77 19.03
C ILE A 481 -25.11 -13.91 18.58
N ILE A 482 -25.51 -15.12 18.21
CA ILE A 482 -26.92 -15.45 17.99
C ILE A 482 -27.53 -16.05 19.25
N VAL A 483 -28.70 -15.59 19.64
CA VAL A 483 -29.44 -16.09 20.82
C VAL A 483 -30.84 -16.46 20.42
N PHE A 484 -31.27 -17.66 20.86
CA PHE A 484 -32.65 -18.16 20.71
C PHE A 484 -33.32 -18.30 22.07
N ARG A 485 -34.55 -17.87 22.17
CA ARG A 485 -35.31 -17.92 23.43
C ARG A 485 -36.54 -18.83 23.37
N GLU A 486 -36.98 -19.28 24.52
CA GLU A 486 -38.11 -20.19 24.68
C GLU A 486 -39.43 -19.60 24.16
N ASP A 487 -39.59 -18.25 24.17
CA ASP A 487 -40.75 -17.53 23.63
C ASP A 487 -40.77 -17.49 22.09
N GLY A 488 -39.80 -18.10 21.41
CA GLY A 488 -39.72 -18.14 19.96
C GLY A 488 -39.05 -16.96 19.31
N LYS A 489 -38.35 -16.14 20.07
CA LYS A 489 -37.59 -15.01 19.54
C LYS A 489 -36.11 -15.34 19.34
N CYS A 490 -35.52 -14.69 18.35
CA CYS A 490 -34.10 -14.74 18.04
C CYS A 490 -33.55 -13.32 17.94
N ILE A 491 -32.36 -13.10 18.49
CA ILE A 491 -31.65 -11.84 18.42
C ILE A 491 -30.17 -12.10 18.10
N ILE A 492 -29.54 -11.18 17.35
CA ILE A 492 -28.12 -11.17 17.14
C ILE A 492 -27.56 -9.90 17.75
N THR A 493 -26.52 -10.04 18.57
CA THR A 493 -25.86 -8.92 19.25
C THR A 493 -24.33 -9.07 19.13
N LYS A 494 -23.60 -7.97 19.37
CA LYS A 494 -22.14 -7.98 19.39
C LYS A 494 -21.64 -8.58 20.72
N VAL A 495 -20.44 -9.20 20.67
CA VAL A 495 -19.72 -9.58 21.90
C VAL A 495 -19.44 -8.32 22.72
N ALA A 496 -19.86 -8.35 23.98
CA ALA A 496 -19.64 -7.28 24.97
C ALA A 496 -19.49 -7.89 26.36
N ASP A 497 -19.11 -7.09 27.34
CA ASP A 497 -18.93 -7.58 28.71
C ASP A 497 -20.22 -8.14 29.31
N LYS A 498 -21.35 -7.48 29.07
CA LYS A 498 -22.66 -7.91 29.58
C LYS A 498 -23.78 -7.29 28.75
N THR A 499 -24.53 -8.13 28.04
CA THR A 499 -25.69 -7.70 27.22
C THR A 499 -26.95 -8.42 27.68
N PHE A 500 -28.01 -7.68 27.86
CA PHE A 500 -29.35 -8.27 28.15
C PHE A 500 -30.00 -8.67 26.84
N VAL A 501 -30.30 -9.97 26.69
CA VAL A 501 -30.94 -10.56 25.49
C VAL A 501 -32.31 -11.16 25.78
N GLY A 502 -32.81 -10.99 26.99
CA GLY A 502 -34.09 -11.52 27.40
C GLY A 502 -34.01 -12.86 28.11
N LYS A 503 -34.97 -13.12 28.99
CA LYS A 503 -35.04 -14.37 29.77
C LYS A 503 -35.45 -15.57 28.93
N GLY A 504 -35.19 -16.78 29.45
CA GLY A 504 -35.59 -18.03 28.79
C GLY A 504 -34.71 -18.39 27.57
N ILE A 505 -33.41 -18.15 27.63
CA ILE A 505 -32.45 -18.50 26.58
C ILE A 505 -32.34 -20.03 26.47
N ILE A 506 -32.62 -20.57 25.29
CA ILE A 506 -32.53 -22.01 25.00
C ILE A 506 -31.19 -22.34 24.31
N TYR A 507 -30.67 -21.43 23.46
CA TYR A 507 -29.41 -21.61 22.75
C TYR A 507 -28.75 -20.25 22.52
N ALA A 508 -27.45 -20.22 22.64
CA ALA A 508 -26.62 -19.09 22.24
C ALA A 508 -25.27 -19.60 21.71
N HIS A 509 -24.78 -18.99 20.66
CA HIS A 509 -23.45 -19.31 20.09
C HIS A 509 -22.93 -18.15 19.25
N VAL A 510 -21.67 -18.23 18.82
CA VAL A 510 -21.08 -17.29 17.85
C VAL A 510 -21.84 -17.38 16.54
N PHE A 511 -22.24 -16.23 16.00
CA PHE A 511 -22.99 -16.11 14.75
C PHE A 511 -22.03 -15.92 13.57
N LYS A 512 -22.18 -16.76 12.55
CA LYS A 512 -21.47 -16.62 11.27
C LYS A 512 -22.41 -16.02 10.25
N LYS A 513 -22.10 -14.83 9.78
CA LYS A 513 -22.89 -14.13 8.76
C LYS A 513 -22.82 -14.86 7.44
N ASN A 514 -23.97 -14.99 6.75
CA ASN A 514 -24.13 -15.71 5.49
C ASN A 514 -23.79 -17.23 5.57
N ASP A 515 -23.90 -17.82 6.75
CA ASP A 515 -23.77 -19.26 6.91
C ASP A 515 -25.06 -19.98 6.48
N GLU A 516 -25.04 -20.59 5.30
CA GLU A 516 -26.13 -21.37 4.72
C GLU A 516 -26.15 -22.81 5.22
N ARG A 517 -25.07 -23.26 5.87
CA ARG A 517 -24.93 -24.66 6.29
C ARG A 517 -25.44 -24.91 7.69
N THR A 518 -25.44 -23.93 8.56
CA THR A 518 -26.03 -24.08 9.90
C THR A 518 -27.54 -24.01 9.82
N ILE A 519 -28.18 -25.18 9.86
CA ILE A 519 -29.63 -25.37 9.84
C ILE A 519 -30.17 -25.58 11.22
N TYR A 520 -31.19 -24.80 11.58
CA TYR A 520 -31.87 -24.91 12.85
C TYR A 520 -33.15 -25.73 12.68
N ASN A 521 -33.26 -26.84 13.43
CA ASN A 521 -34.46 -27.66 13.52
C ASN A 521 -35.29 -27.17 14.69
N LEU A 522 -36.58 -26.84 14.46
CA LEU A 522 -37.43 -26.22 15.46
C LEU A 522 -38.84 -26.81 15.45
N ILE A 523 -39.37 -27.14 16.67
CA ILE A 523 -40.77 -27.40 16.90
C ILE A 523 -41.27 -26.38 17.93
N TYR A 524 -42.34 -25.70 17.59
CA TYR A 524 -42.98 -24.76 18.52
C TYR A 524 -44.48 -25.02 18.64
N LYS A 525 -45.05 -24.61 19.79
CA LYS A 525 -46.49 -24.56 20.03
C LYS A 525 -46.95 -23.11 19.83
N ASP A 526 -47.94 -22.92 18.98
CA ASP A 526 -48.59 -21.63 18.81
C ASP A 526 -49.48 -21.27 20.03
N GLY A 527 -49.32 -20.07 20.55
CA GLY A 527 -49.99 -19.61 21.75
C GLY A 527 -51.51 -19.44 21.57
N ALA A 528 -51.95 -19.01 20.42
CA ALA A 528 -53.37 -18.76 20.15
C ALA A 528 -54.14 -20.07 19.86
N SER A 529 -53.60 -20.90 18.95
CA SER A 529 -54.32 -22.13 18.50
C SER A 529 -53.95 -23.36 19.30
N GLY A 530 -52.84 -23.36 20.04
CA GLY A 530 -52.31 -24.52 20.74
C GLY A 530 -51.73 -25.61 19.83
N VAL A 531 -51.73 -25.42 18.53
CA VAL A 531 -51.21 -26.33 17.49
C VAL A 531 -49.66 -26.30 17.53
N SER A 532 -49.04 -27.47 17.34
CA SER A 532 -47.59 -27.57 17.25
C SER A 532 -47.12 -27.62 15.77
N TYR A 533 -46.10 -26.84 15.47
CA TYR A 533 -45.53 -26.69 14.14
C TYR A 533 -44.05 -27.13 14.15
N ILE A 534 -43.59 -27.62 13.01
CA ILE A 534 -42.19 -28.02 12.75
C ILE A 534 -41.65 -27.27 11.58
N LYS A 535 -40.41 -26.83 11.65
CA LYS A 535 -39.69 -26.21 10.54
C LYS A 535 -38.16 -26.41 10.63
N ARG A 536 -37.53 -26.27 9.51
CA ARG A 536 -36.05 -26.16 9.33
C ARG A 536 -35.76 -24.83 8.67
N PHE A 537 -34.71 -24.15 9.16
CA PHE A 537 -34.35 -22.86 8.59
C PHE A 537 -32.88 -22.50 8.84
N ALA A 538 -32.28 -21.72 7.95
CA ALA A 538 -31.01 -21.01 8.15
C ALA A 538 -31.27 -19.57 8.60
N VAL A 539 -30.29 -18.95 9.28
CA VAL A 539 -30.30 -17.54 9.66
C VAL A 539 -29.18 -16.82 8.92
N MET A 540 -29.49 -16.18 7.77
CA MET A 540 -28.53 -15.57 6.89
C MET A 540 -28.40 -14.05 7.14
N GLY A 541 -29.21 -13.24 6.51
CA GLY A 541 -29.20 -11.79 6.67
C GLY A 541 -30.05 -11.32 7.84
N VAL A 542 -29.46 -10.63 8.81
CA VAL A 542 -30.15 -10.09 9.99
C VAL A 542 -29.59 -8.72 10.35
N THR A 543 -30.45 -7.88 10.90
CA THR A 543 -30.04 -6.60 11.49
C THR A 543 -29.65 -6.86 12.94
N ARG A 544 -28.50 -6.35 13.37
CA ARG A 544 -28.01 -6.44 14.74
C ARG A 544 -29.01 -5.77 15.72
N ASP A 545 -29.12 -6.35 16.91
CA ASP A 545 -29.92 -5.87 18.03
C ASP A 545 -31.44 -5.78 17.74
N LYS A 546 -31.90 -6.37 16.61
CA LYS A 546 -33.30 -6.51 16.28
C LYS A 546 -33.80 -7.90 16.66
N GLU A 547 -34.92 -7.96 17.35
CA GLU A 547 -35.59 -9.22 17.65
C GLU A 547 -36.42 -9.73 16.46
N TYR A 548 -36.29 -11.02 16.18
CA TYR A 548 -37.03 -11.72 15.13
C TYR A 548 -37.90 -12.80 15.74
N ASP A 549 -39.18 -12.87 15.38
CA ASP A 549 -40.08 -13.94 15.78
C ASP A 549 -39.95 -15.15 14.85
N LEU A 550 -39.73 -16.31 15.42
CA LEU A 550 -39.60 -17.59 14.71
C LEU A 550 -40.91 -18.39 14.70
N THR A 551 -41.94 -17.86 15.31
CA THR A 551 -43.25 -18.50 15.45
C THR A 551 -44.27 -17.80 14.55
N LYS A 552 -45.58 -17.90 14.88
CA LYS A 552 -46.65 -17.12 14.24
C LYS A 552 -46.85 -15.72 14.87
N GLY A 553 -46.04 -15.34 15.81
CA GLY A 553 -46.16 -14.07 16.52
C GLY A 553 -47.28 -14.07 17.58
N SER A 554 -47.97 -15.19 17.77
CA SER A 554 -49.07 -15.26 18.75
C SER A 554 -48.55 -15.21 20.19
N LYS A 555 -49.14 -14.36 21.02
CA LYS A 555 -48.78 -14.26 22.44
C LYS A 555 -48.91 -15.62 23.14
N GLY A 556 -47.84 -16.03 23.85
CA GLY A 556 -47.80 -17.32 24.54
C GLY A 556 -47.33 -18.49 23.68
N SER A 557 -46.80 -18.26 22.47
CA SER A 557 -46.07 -19.26 21.72
C SER A 557 -44.84 -19.71 22.48
N LYS A 558 -44.46 -20.99 22.31
CA LYS A 558 -43.33 -21.59 23.06
C LYS A 558 -42.61 -22.62 22.21
N ILE A 559 -41.26 -22.59 22.21
CA ILE A 559 -40.43 -23.61 21.59
C ILE A 559 -40.53 -24.89 22.45
N LEU A 560 -40.78 -26.03 21.80
CA LEU A 560 -40.82 -27.36 22.40
C LEU A 560 -39.59 -28.21 22.12
N TYR A 561 -38.93 -27.92 20.98
CA TYR A 561 -37.70 -28.61 20.56
C TYR A 561 -36.88 -27.68 19.70
N PHE A 562 -35.57 -27.68 19.90
CA PHE A 562 -34.63 -26.86 19.14
C PHE A 562 -33.26 -27.53 19.09
N THR A 563 -32.68 -27.62 17.91
CA THR A 563 -31.31 -28.09 17.70
C THR A 563 -30.60 -27.28 16.60
N PRO A 564 -29.36 -26.87 16.82
CA PRO A 564 -28.51 -26.32 15.78
C PRO A 564 -27.76 -27.47 15.07
N ASN A 565 -27.74 -27.45 13.75
CA ASN A 565 -27.12 -28.46 12.90
C ASN A 565 -26.14 -27.79 11.95
N PRO A 566 -24.84 -27.73 12.30
CA PRO A 566 -23.82 -26.95 11.55
C PRO A 566 -23.61 -27.38 10.10
N ASN A 567 -24.00 -28.60 9.75
CA ASN A 567 -23.89 -29.14 8.40
C ASN A 567 -25.25 -29.62 7.86
N GLY A 568 -26.35 -29.05 8.35
CA GLY A 568 -27.67 -29.38 7.85
C GLY A 568 -28.17 -30.79 8.17
N GLU A 569 -27.72 -31.40 9.27
CA GLU A 569 -28.13 -32.73 9.68
C GLU A 569 -29.64 -32.75 9.95
N ALA A 570 -30.27 -33.85 9.54
CA ALA A 570 -31.67 -34.09 9.71
C ALA A 570 -31.93 -35.20 10.75
N GLU A 571 -32.35 -34.79 11.92
CA GLU A 571 -32.59 -35.69 13.07
C GLU A 571 -33.88 -36.43 12.93
N ILE A 572 -33.96 -37.63 13.45
CA ILE A 572 -35.22 -38.35 13.69
C ILE A 572 -35.60 -38.19 15.16
N ILE A 573 -36.81 -37.70 15.41
CA ILE A 573 -37.33 -37.44 16.72
C ILE A 573 -38.60 -38.26 16.99
N THR A 574 -38.79 -38.63 18.25
CA THR A 574 -40.03 -39.25 18.75
C THR A 574 -40.91 -38.23 19.50
N ILE A 575 -42.08 -37.96 19.00
CA ILE A 575 -43.06 -37.06 19.59
C ILE A 575 -44.11 -37.84 20.42
N MET A 576 -44.20 -37.53 21.68
CA MET A 576 -45.21 -38.10 22.62
C MET A 576 -46.27 -37.04 22.88
N LEU A 577 -47.55 -37.41 22.66
CA LEU A 577 -48.71 -36.55 22.94
C LEU A 577 -49.25 -36.78 24.34
N LYS A 578 -49.94 -35.76 24.86
CA LYS A 578 -50.76 -35.93 26.08
C LYS A 578 -51.92 -36.85 25.76
N PRO A 579 -52.34 -37.76 26.68
CA PRO A 579 -53.53 -38.61 26.49
C PRO A 579 -54.78 -37.78 26.20
N HIS A 580 -55.51 -38.19 25.16
CA HIS A 580 -56.81 -37.57 24.79
C HIS A 580 -57.76 -38.63 24.22
N THR A 581 -59.01 -38.58 24.50
CA THR A 581 -60.05 -39.58 24.18
C THR A 581 -60.15 -39.89 22.67
N LYS A 582 -59.81 -38.94 21.80
CA LYS A 582 -59.80 -39.07 20.34
C LYS A 582 -58.53 -39.61 19.75
N LEU A 583 -57.44 -39.90 20.55
CA LEU A 583 -56.15 -40.32 20.07
C LEU A 583 -56.00 -41.85 20.20
N LYS A 584 -55.77 -42.51 19.06
CA LYS A 584 -55.46 -43.94 19.01
C LYS A 584 -53.93 -44.22 19.16
N LYS A 585 -53.08 -43.26 18.73
CA LYS A 585 -51.60 -43.32 18.76
C LYS A 585 -51.08 -42.12 19.55
N LEU A 586 -50.40 -42.43 20.66
CA LEU A 586 -49.85 -41.42 21.57
C LEU A 586 -48.40 -41.05 21.27
N GLN A 587 -47.77 -41.80 20.38
CA GLN A 587 -46.38 -41.65 20.06
C GLN A 587 -46.16 -41.89 18.54
N PHE A 588 -45.36 -41.04 17.91
CA PHE A 588 -44.94 -41.24 16.52
C PHE A 588 -43.57 -40.60 16.30
N ASP A 589 -42.85 -41.08 15.27
CA ASP A 589 -41.58 -40.54 14.88
C ASP A 589 -41.78 -39.51 13.76
N VAL A 590 -40.90 -38.55 13.70
CA VAL A 590 -40.82 -37.52 12.66
C VAL A 590 -39.38 -37.38 12.27
N ASP A 591 -39.14 -37.45 10.95
CA ASP A 591 -37.83 -37.22 10.35
C ASP A 591 -37.77 -35.74 9.88
N PHE A 592 -36.72 -35.03 10.29
CA PHE A 592 -36.49 -33.67 9.78
C PHE A 592 -36.02 -33.67 8.31
N ALA A 593 -35.54 -34.79 7.74
CA ALA A 593 -35.21 -34.86 6.32
C ALA A 593 -36.44 -34.62 5.42
N ASP A 594 -37.63 -34.99 5.88
CA ASP A 594 -38.92 -34.74 5.18
C ASP A 594 -39.32 -33.26 5.23
N ILE A 595 -38.63 -32.41 5.98
CA ILE A 595 -39.01 -31.02 6.18
C ILE A 595 -38.08 -30.13 5.34
N ALA A 596 -38.64 -29.48 4.32
CA ALA A 596 -37.87 -28.55 3.48
C ALA A 596 -37.30 -27.39 4.29
N ILE A 597 -36.05 -27.03 4.01
CA ILE A 597 -35.38 -25.84 4.57
C ILE A 597 -36.03 -24.59 3.98
N LYS A 598 -36.55 -23.69 4.81
CA LYS A 598 -37.21 -22.44 4.40
C LYS A 598 -36.63 -21.26 5.15
N GLY A 599 -36.97 -20.05 4.75
CA GLY A 599 -36.57 -18.84 5.49
C GLY A 599 -37.05 -18.81 6.94
N ARG A 600 -36.36 -18.14 7.84
CA ARG A 600 -36.68 -18.05 9.28
C ARG A 600 -38.09 -17.57 9.58
N ALA A 601 -38.68 -16.71 8.75
CA ALA A 601 -40.02 -16.20 8.92
C ALA A 601 -41.14 -17.22 8.59
N SER A 602 -40.82 -18.38 8.00
CA SER A 602 -41.80 -19.40 7.64
C SER A 602 -42.56 -19.93 8.88
N GLN A 603 -43.85 -20.19 8.77
CA GLN A 603 -44.64 -20.71 9.85
C GLN A 603 -44.36 -22.19 10.16
N GLY A 604 -43.82 -22.93 9.19
CA GLY A 604 -43.57 -24.37 9.29
C GLY A 604 -44.83 -25.23 9.02
N ASN A 605 -44.67 -26.54 9.11
CA ASN A 605 -45.71 -27.54 8.86
C ASN A 605 -46.39 -27.93 10.18
N ILE A 606 -47.69 -28.28 10.14
CA ILE A 606 -48.39 -28.76 11.32
C ILE A 606 -47.88 -30.15 11.70
N VAL A 607 -47.39 -30.28 12.94
CA VAL A 607 -46.99 -31.57 13.53
C VAL A 607 -48.13 -32.23 14.27
N SER A 608 -48.81 -31.47 15.08
CA SER A 608 -49.95 -31.98 15.90
C SER A 608 -50.91 -30.87 16.29
N LYS A 609 -52.22 -31.16 16.18
CA LYS A 609 -53.27 -30.37 16.73
C LYS A 609 -53.55 -30.67 18.25
N TYR A 610 -52.87 -31.71 18.77
CA TYR A 610 -52.99 -32.12 20.17
C TYR A 610 -51.76 -31.73 20.96
N PRO A 611 -51.90 -31.49 22.27
CA PRO A 611 -50.79 -31.05 23.09
C PRO A 611 -49.66 -32.10 23.16
N VAL A 612 -48.47 -31.65 22.87
CA VAL A 612 -47.24 -32.45 23.01
C VAL A 612 -46.91 -32.61 24.51
N LYS A 613 -46.55 -33.83 24.92
CA LYS A 613 -46.08 -34.13 26.28
C LYS A 613 -44.58 -34.04 26.39
N LYS A 614 -43.85 -34.62 25.42
CA LYS A 614 -42.39 -34.68 25.37
C LYS A 614 -41.92 -34.98 23.94
N ILE A 615 -40.78 -34.47 23.59
CA ILE A 615 -40.05 -34.78 22.33
C ILE A 615 -38.71 -35.39 22.73
N LEU A 616 -38.31 -36.47 22.09
CA LEU A 616 -37.08 -37.19 22.34
C LEU A 616 -36.32 -37.31 21.02
N LEU A 617 -35.03 -37.06 21.05
CA LEU A 617 -34.14 -37.41 19.93
C LEU A 617 -34.07 -38.93 19.82
N LYS A 618 -34.31 -39.46 18.64
CA LYS A 618 -34.22 -40.92 18.35
C LYS A 618 -32.87 -41.26 17.69
N SER A 619 -32.49 -40.48 16.68
CA SER A 619 -31.18 -40.59 16.02
C SER A 619 -30.74 -39.26 15.45
N LYS A 620 -29.43 -38.99 15.43
CA LYS A 620 -28.84 -37.91 14.68
C LYS A 620 -28.92 -38.30 13.21
N GLY A 621 -29.44 -37.52 12.34
CA GLY A 621 -29.49 -37.78 10.92
C GLY A 621 -28.17 -37.45 10.22
N ILE A 622 -28.20 -37.59 8.92
CA ILE A 622 -27.13 -37.16 8.01
C ILE A 622 -27.43 -35.79 7.42
N SER A 623 -26.43 -35.17 6.81
CA SER A 623 -26.62 -33.90 6.09
C SER A 623 -27.62 -34.06 4.96
N THR A 624 -28.46 -33.04 4.76
CA THR A 624 -29.40 -32.95 3.63
C THR A 624 -28.99 -31.86 2.66
N LEU A 625 -27.81 -31.27 2.84
CA LEU A 625 -27.25 -30.24 1.96
C LEU A 625 -26.37 -30.88 0.90
N SER A 626 -26.18 -30.20 -0.24
CA SER A 626 -25.19 -30.55 -1.26
C SER A 626 -23.78 -30.49 -0.71
N GLY A 627 -22.85 -31.22 -1.35
CA GLY A 627 -21.44 -31.21 -1.03
C GLY A 627 -20.87 -29.78 -1.01
N LEU A 628 -19.82 -29.57 -0.22
CA LEU A 628 -19.12 -28.30 -0.16
C LEU A 628 -18.10 -28.25 -1.30
N LYS A 629 -18.21 -27.28 -2.19
CA LYS A 629 -17.23 -27.06 -3.25
C LYS A 629 -15.95 -26.51 -2.62
N ILE A 630 -14.82 -27.16 -2.91
CA ILE A 630 -13.52 -26.83 -2.33
C ILE A 630 -12.53 -26.57 -3.46
N TRP A 631 -11.78 -25.47 -3.30
CA TRP A 631 -10.64 -25.11 -4.15
C TRP A 631 -9.37 -25.11 -3.31
N TYR A 632 -8.25 -25.35 -3.95
CA TYR A 632 -6.92 -25.23 -3.39
C TYR A 632 -6.19 -24.06 -4.00
N ASP A 633 -5.82 -23.10 -3.15
CA ASP A 633 -4.99 -21.96 -3.52
C ASP A 633 -3.52 -22.34 -3.37
N GLU A 634 -2.80 -22.48 -4.47
CA GLU A 634 -1.39 -22.86 -4.52
C GLU A 634 -0.46 -21.80 -3.92
N LEU A 635 -0.84 -20.52 -4.03
CA LEU A 635 -0.05 -19.40 -3.51
C LEU A 635 -0.16 -19.32 -1.99
N LEU A 636 -1.36 -19.48 -1.48
CA LEU A 636 -1.64 -19.46 -0.04
C LEU A 636 -1.48 -20.84 0.59
N ARG A 637 -1.39 -21.90 -0.21
CA ARG A 637 -1.32 -23.32 0.22
C ARG A 637 -2.45 -23.71 1.17
N ARG A 638 -3.67 -23.25 0.84
CA ARG A 638 -4.88 -23.44 1.65
C ARG A 638 -6.08 -23.81 0.82
N LEU A 639 -7.04 -24.40 1.51
CA LEU A 639 -8.36 -24.62 0.96
C LEU A 639 -9.21 -23.37 1.09
N ASN A 640 -10.08 -23.17 0.10
CA ASN A 640 -11.07 -22.10 0.13
C ASN A 640 -12.38 -22.55 -0.51
N VAL A 641 -13.43 -21.76 -0.29
CA VAL A 641 -14.76 -21.93 -0.89
C VAL A 641 -15.09 -20.78 -1.83
N ASP A 642 -14.15 -19.90 -2.08
CA ASP A 642 -14.32 -18.65 -2.79
C ASP A 642 -13.99 -18.77 -4.29
N GLY A 643 -13.70 -19.99 -4.77
CA GLY A 643 -13.40 -20.25 -6.18
C GLY A 643 -11.96 -19.93 -6.60
N ARG A 644 -11.02 -19.78 -5.65
CA ARG A 644 -9.62 -19.41 -5.93
C ARG A 644 -8.73 -20.64 -6.06
N GLY A 645 -7.98 -20.72 -7.16
CA GLY A 645 -7.04 -21.79 -7.42
C GLY A 645 -7.66 -23.04 -8.00
N LYS A 646 -7.06 -24.20 -7.76
CA LYS A 646 -7.46 -25.50 -8.33
C LYS A 646 -8.74 -26.03 -7.68
N TYR A 647 -9.76 -26.36 -8.47
CA TYR A 647 -10.98 -27.01 -8.01
C TYR A 647 -10.68 -28.47 -7.62
N LEU A 648 -10.98 -28.85 -6.39
CA LEU A 648 -10.75 -30.20 -5.89
C LEU A 648 -12.00 -31.07 -5.92
N GLY A 649 -13.18 -30.50 -6.10
CA GLY A 649 -14.45 -31.22 -6.14
C GLY A 649 -15.42 -30.79 -5.06
N GLU A 650 -16.56 -31.49 -4.98
CA GLU A 650 -17.53 -31.34 -3.90
C GLU A 650 -17.25 -32.38 -2.80
N PHE A 651 -17.19 -31.89 -1.57
CA PHE A 651 -16.86 -32.68 -0.39
C PHE A 651 -18.06 -32.78 0.54
N ASP A 652 -18.35 -34.02 1.04
CA ASP A 652 -19.40 -34.27 1.99
C ASP A 652 -18.98 -35.33 3.04
N GLY A 653 -19.54 -35.23 4.23
CA GLY A 653 -19.37 -36.19 5.30
C GLY A 653 -17.90 -36.47 5.65
N ASP A 654 -17.47 -37.71 5.37
CA ASP A 654 -16.15 -38.24 5.72
C ASP A 654 -15.11 -38.15 4.57
N ASP A 655 -15.40 -37.38 3.51
CA ASP A 655 -14.48 -37.19 2.41
C ASP A 655 -13.13 -36.66 2.89
N LYS A 656 -12.08 -37.04 2.18
CA LYS A 656 -10.69 -36.69 2.53
C LYS A 656 -9.96 -36.11 1.32
N ILE A 657 -8.91 -35.38 1.61
CA ILE A 657 -7.97 -34.87 0.62
C ILE A 657 -6.74 -35.78 0.60
N LEU A 658 -6.39 -36.25 -0.60
CA LEU A 658 -5.13 -36.93 -0.87
C LEU A 658 -4.04 -35.91 -1.16
N GLN A 659 -2.93 -36.02 -0.45
CA GLN A 659 -1.71 -35.27 -0.66
C GLN A 659 -0.58 -36.21 -1.03
N VAL A 660 0.16 -35.91 -2.09
CA VAL A 660 1.39 -36.62 -2.45
C VAL A 660 2.52 -35.63 -2.57
N HIS A 661 3.63 -35.93 -1.95
CA HIS A 661 4.80 -35.05 -1.88
C HIS A 661 5.90 -35.48 -2.86
N LYS A 662 6.75 -34.51 -3.24
CA LYS A 662 7.82 -34.67 -4.25
C LYS A 662 8.87 -35.72 -3.86
N ASP A 663 9.00 -36.03 -2.59
CA ASP A 663 9.89 -37.09 -2.05
C ASP A 663 9.24 -38.48 -1.99
N GLY A 664 7.99 -38.58 -2.46
CA GLY A 664 7.31 -39.83 -2.70
C GLY A 664 6.63 -40.44 -1.46
N TRP A 665 6.12 -39.64 -0.55
CA TRP A 665 5.18 -40.05 0.47
C TRP A 665 3.81 -39.45 0.28
N TYR A 666 2.77 -40.04 0.82
CA TYR A 666 1.43 -39.52 0.81
C TYR A 666 0.80 -39.48 2.19
N GLU A 667 -0.17 -38.58 2.34
CA GLU A 667 -1.04 -38.55 3.52
C GLU A 667 -2.46 -38.19 3.14
N LEU A 668 -3.40 -38.45 4.04
CA LEU A 668 -4.78 -38.01 3.95
C LEU A 668 -5.07 -36.94 5.00
N SER A 669 -5.75 -35.88 4.61
CA SER A 669 -6.23 -34.83 5.51
C SER A 669 -7.75 -34.66 5.44
N SER A 670 -8.32 -33.95 6.41
CA SER A 670 -9.68 -33.46 6.33
C SER A 670 -9.76 -32.29 5.32
N PHE A 671 -10.98 -31.95 4.95
CA PHE A 671 -11.22 -30.77 4.08
C PHE A 671 -11.55 -29.49 4.87
N GLU A 672 -11.07 -29.40 6.11
CA GLU A 672 -11.21 -28.16 6.89
C GLU A 672 -10.43 -27.02 6.26
N LEU A 673 -11.06 -25.86 6.13
CA LEU A 673 -10.46 -24.68 5.52
C LEU A 673 -9.27 -24.12 6.31
N SER A 674 -9.12 -24.54 7.56
CA SER A 674 -7.98 -24.21 8.43
C SER A 674 -6.70 -24.97 8.09
N ASN A 675 -6.78 -26.05 7.27
CA ASN A 675 -5.62 -26.84 6.89
C ASN A 675 -4.64 -26.03 6.06
N HIS A 676 -3.37 -26.23 6.39
CA HIS A 676 -2.23 -25.69 5.64
C HIS A 676 -1.44 -26.82 5.01
N PHE A 677 -1.00 -26.64 3.76
CA PHE A 677 -0.34 -27.64 2.97
C PHE A 677 1.13 -27.27 2.73
N ASP A 678 1.98 -28.30 2.65
CA ASP A 678 3.42 -28.10 2.45
C ASP A 678 3.74 -27.61 1.01
N ALA A 679 4.86 -26.89 0.85
CA ALA A 679 5.30 -26.35 -0.46
C ALA A 679 5.82 -27.42 -1.43
N ASP A 680 6.11 -28.60 -0.92
CA ASP A 680 6.65 -29.75 -1.68
C ASP A 680 5.58 -30.72 -2.19
N LEU A 681 4.32 -30.27 -2.22
CA LEU A 681 3.24 -31.05 -2.81
C LEU A 681 3.48 -31.28 -4.31
N LEU A 682 3.30 -32.53 -4.73
CA LEU A 682 3.25 -32.94 -6.12
C LEU A 682 1.81 -33.03 -6.60
N LEU A 683 0.91 -33.55 -5.75
CA LEU A 683 -0.50 -33.77 -6.07
C LEU A 683 -1.37 -33.43 -4.87
N ILE A 684 -2.44 -32.69 -5.10
CA ILE A 684 -3.54 -32.50 -4.16
C ILE A 684 -4.87 -32.69 -4.91
N GLN A 685 -5.71 -33.56 -4.38
CA GLN A 685 -7.04 -33.81 -4.93
C GLN A 685 -7.97 -34.43 -3.89
N LYS A 686 -9.27 -34.53 -4.20
CA LYS A 686 -10.21 -35.38 -3.44
C LYS A 686 -9.73 -36.83 -3.45
N PHE A 687 -9.74 -37.47 -2.30
CA PHE A 687 -9.35 -38.88 -2.19
C PHE A 687 -10.42 -39.78 -2.83
N ASP A 688 -10.00 -40.54 -3.84
CA ASP A 688 -10.78 -41.56 -4.50
C ASP A 688 -10.10 -42.94 -4.31
N PRO A 689 -10.72 -43.86 -3.56
CA PRO A 689 -10.12 -45.19 -3.31
C PRO A 689 -10.14 -46.12 -4.52
N GLU A 690 -10.86 -45.78 -5.58
CA GLU A 690 -10.95 -46.59 -6.80
C GLU A 690 -10.05 -46.12 -7.93
N LYS A 691 -9.52 -44.87 -7.83
CA LYS A 691 -8.69 -44.28 -8.89
C LYS A 691 -7.29 -44.92 -8.92
N PRO A 692 -6.89 -45.53 -10.06
CA PRO A 692 -5.57 -46.15 -10.16
C PRO A 692 -4.49 -45.11 -10.45
N PHE A 693 -3.31 -45.30 -9.87
CA PHE A 693 -2.11 -44.52 -10.09
C PHE A 693 -0.92 -45.40 -10.47
N ALA A 694 -0.01 -44.85 -11.25
CA ALA A 694 1.28 -45.45 -11.55
C ALA A 694 2.42 -44.64 -10.96
N VAL A 695 3.39 -45.28 -10.34
CA VAL A 695 4.62 -44.67 -9.81
C VAL A 695 5.81 -45.24 -10.50
N VAL A 696 6.73 -44.37 -10.91
CA VAL A 696 8.07 -44.76 -11.38
C VAL A 696 9.07 -44.34 -10.31
N GLN A 697 9.86 -45.34 -9.83
CA GLN A 697 10.87 -45.13 -8.81
C GLN A 697 12.22 -45.73 -9.21
N PHE A 698 13.29 -45.14 -8.72
CA PHE A 698 14.62 -45.71 -8.73
C PHE A 698 14.88 -46.35 -7.35
N GLU A 699 15.18 -47.64 -7.31
CA GLU A 699 15.49 -48.32 -6.05
C GLU A 699 17.00 -48.38 -5.81
N GLY A 700 17.42 -47.83 -4.68
CA GLY A 700 18.84 -47.66 -4.36
C GLY A 700 19.59 -48.97 -4.17
N LYS A 701 18.95 -49.99 -3.63
CA LYS A 701 19.55 -51.33 -3.38
C LYS A 701 19.75 -52.11 -4.71
N ALA A 702 18.70 -52.21 -5.51
CA ALA A 702 18.76 -52.90 -6.81
C ALA A 702 19.46 -52.07 -7.89
N LYS A 703 19.68 -50.75 -7.64
CA LYS A 703 20.24 -49.79 -8.59
C LYS A 703 19.51 -49.82 -9.94
N ASN A 704 18.19 -49.90 -9.91
CA ASN A 704 17.37 -50.05 -11.09
C ASN A 704 16.02 -49.33 -10.91
N TYR A 705 15.36 -49.10 -12.05
CA TYR A 705 14.05 -48.48 -12.10
C TYR A 705 12.93 -49.52 -12.01
N PHE A 706 11.92 -49.18 -11.22
CA PHE A 706 10.73 -49.97 -11.03
C PHE A 706 9.49 -49.16 -11.31
N VAL A 707 8.50 -49.83 -11.87
CA VAL A 707 7.17 -49.26 -12.10
C VAL A 707 6.18 -50.06 -11.27
N LYS A 708 5.33 -49.40 -10.54
CA LYS A 708 4.20 -50.00 -9.84
C LYS A 708 2.90 -49.26 -10.14
N ARG A 709 1.80 -50.01 -10.15
CA ARG A 709 0.45 -49.48 -10.38
C ARG A 709 -0.45 -49.95 -9.25
N PHE A 710 -1.18 -49.02 -8.63
CA PHE A 710 -1.95 -49.27 -7.42
C PHE A 710 -3.10 -48.27 -7.27
N VAL A 711 -4.00 -48.54 -6.32
CA VAL A 711 -4.94 -47.55 -5.79
C VAL A 711 -4.47 -47.12 -4.42
N PHE A 712 -4.72 -45.87 -4.03
CA PHE A 712 -4.36 -45.41 -2.69
C PHE A 712 -5.21 -46.06 -1.62
N GLU A 713 -4.56 -46.63 -0.58
CA GLU A 713 -5.25 -47.21 0.54
C GLU A 713 -5.70 -46.12 1.53
N PRO A 714 -6.89 -46.26 2.14
CA PRO A 714 -7.32 -45.34 3.19
C PRO A 714 -6.43 -45.51 4.43
N ILE A 715 -5.80 -44.42 4.84
CA ILE A 715 -4.97 -44.33 6.04
C ILE A 715 -5.58 -43.31 7.03
N ALA A 716 -5.15 -43.41 8.28
CA ALA A 716 -5.58 -42.41 9.27
C ALA A 716 -5.11 -41.00 8.87
N VAL A 717 -5.96 -40.01 9.08
CA VAL A 717 -5.65 -38.58 8.81
C VAL A 717 -4.34 -38.20 9.51
N GLY A 718 -3.47 -37.52 8.78
CA GLY A 718 -2.16 -37.05 9.26
C GLY A 718 -1.09 -38.14 9.34
N LYS A 719 -1.39 -39.39 8.93
CA LYS A 719 -0.40 -40.46 8.86
C LYS A 719 0.29 -40.47 7.51
N LYS A 720 1.61 -40.37 7.50
CA LYS A 720 2.44 -40.45 6.30
C LYS A 720 2.77 -41.88 5.94
N GLN A 721 2.73 -42.18 4.64
CA GLN A 721 3.12 -43.50 4.12
C GLN A 721 3.92 -43.32 2.82
N SER A 722 5.05 -44.05 2.71
CA SER A 722 5.92 -44.00 1.55
C SER A 722 5.33 -44.73 0.35
N LEU A 723 5.43 -44.10 -0.83
CA LEU A 723 5.12 -44.67 -2.13
C LEU A 723 6.31 -45.42 -2.75
N ILE A 724 7.51 -45.18 -2.25
CA ILE A 724 8.74 -45.77 -2.78
C ILE A 724 9.43 -46.65 -1.75
N SER A 725 10.44 -47.37 -2.16
CA SER A 725 11.28 -48.14 -1.28
C SER A 725 12.03 -47.23 -0.32
N GLU A 726 12.03 -47.55 0.98
CA GLU A 726 12.75 -46.81 2.03
C GLU A 726 14.25 -47.12 2.05
N GLU A 727 14.75 -47.96 1.14
CA GLU A 727 16.16 -48.26 1.00
C GLU A 727 17.00 -47.04 0.60
N THR A 728 18.15 -46.90 1.23
CA THR A 728 19.03 -45.73 1.02
C THR A 728 19.38 -45.53 -0.46
N GLY A 729 19.18 -44.34 -0.98
CA GLY A 729 19.44 -43.98 -2.38
C GLY A 729 18.26 -44.24 -3.32
N SER A 730 17.11 -44.66 -2.83
CA SER A 730 15.89 -44.72 -3.62
C SER A 730 15.36 -43.30 -3.93
N LYS A 731 14.80 -43.11 -5.13
CA LYS A 731 14.28 -41.83 -5.61
C LYS A 731 12.91 -42.02 -6.22
N PHE A 732 12.03 -41.13 -5.88
CA PHE A 732 10.75 -40.93 -6.57
C PHE A 732 10.99 -40.14 -7.87
N LEU A 733 10.37 -40.59 -8.98
CA LEU A 733 10.52 -39.93 -10.26
C LEU A 733 9.19 -39.34 -10.74
N TYR A 734 8.19 -40.19 -10.93
CA TYR A 734 6.92 -39.78 -11.54
C TYR A 734 5.73 -40.45 -10.84
N LEU A 735 4.62 -39.72 -10.78
CA LEU A 735 3.29 -40.20 -10.40
C LEU A 735 2.31 -39.75 -11.47
N THR A 736 1.44 -40.63 -11.92
CA THR A 736 0.37 -40.30 -12.85
C THR A 736 -0.84 -41.20 -12.65
N SER A 737 -2.01 -40.68 -12.90
CA SER A 737 -3.25 -41.45 -13.01
C SER A 737 -3.72 -41.59 -14.48
N ASN A 738 -3.03 -40.93 -15.42
CA ASN A 738 -3.37 -40.98 -16.83
C ASN A 738 -3.05 -42.38 -17.41
N PRO A 739 -4.06 -43.12 -17.91
CA PRO A 739 -3.83 -44.43 -18.50
C PRO A 739 -3.02 -44.41 -19.79
N ALA A 740 -2.94 -43.27 -20.48
CA ALA A 740 -2.17 -43.07 -21.71
C ALA A 740 -0.71 -42.65 -21.46
N ALA A 741 -0.29 -42.57 -20.19
CA ALA A 741 1.07 -42.20 -19.87
C ALA A 741 2.11 -43.19 -20.37
N THR A 742 3.10 -42.70 -21.11
CA THR A 742 4.12 -43.53 -21.78
C THR A 742 5.49 -43.12 -21.26
N LEU A 743 6.32 -44.11 -20.91
CA LEU A 743 7.73 -43.90 -20.53
C LEU A 743 8.62 -44.08 -21.77
N THR A 744 9.45 -43.13 -22.08
CA THR A 744 10.57 -43.28 -22.99
C THR A 744 11.81 -43.61 -22.17
N VAL A 745 12.41 -44.77 -22.44
CA VAL A 745 13.50 -45.33 -21.62
C VAL A 745 14.72 -45.50 -22.52
N ASP A 746 15.78 -44.79 -22.22
CA ASP A 746 17.08 -44.94 -22.90
C ASP A 746 17.88 -46.04 -22.18
N LEU A 747 18.18 -47.11 -22.90
CA LEU A 747 18.88 -48.27 -22.41
C LEU A 747 20.29 -48.38 -22.97
N LEU A 748 21.18 -49.02 -22.23
CA LEU A 748 22.49 -49.44 -22.67
C LEU A 748 22.52 -50.97 -22.70
N LYS A 749 22.46 -51.55 -23.93
CA LYS A 749 22.40 -53.03 -24.11
C LYS A 749 23.78 -53.68 -24.14
N GLY A 750 23.93 -54.75 -23.36
CA GLY A 750 25.05 -55.69 -23.37
C GLY A 750 26.38 -55.11 -22.94
N LYS A 751 27.46 -55.91 -23.10
CA LYS A 751 28.85 -55.52 -22.73
C LYS A 751 29.42 -54.41 -23.59
N THR A 752 28.77 -54.11 -24.74
CA THR A 752 29.15 -53.07 -25.73
C THR A 752 28.41 -51.76 -25.51
N GLN A 753 27.53 -51.69 -24.51
CA GLN A 753 26.73 -50.47 -24.15
C GLN A 753 26.09 -49.77 -25.34
N THR A 754 25.49 -50.56 -26.28
CA THR A 754 24.80 -49.96 -27.43
C THR A 754 23.54 -49.25 -26.94
N PRO A 755 23.34 -47.96 -27.31
CA PRO A 755 22.16 -47.23 -26.91
C PRO A 755 20.90 -47.74 -27.67
N GLU A 756 19.81 -47.91 -26.94
CA GLU A 756 18.48 -48.23 -27.50
C GLU A 756 17.43 -47.47 -26.70
N THR A 757 16.44 -46.93 -27.37
CA THR A 757 15.31 -46.27 -26.75
C THR A 757 14.07 -47.14 -26.91
N ILE A 758 13.36 -47.39 -25.81
CA ILE A 758 12.09 -48.13 -25.85
C ILE A 758 10.96 -47.25 -25.28
N GLU A 759 9.77 -47.45 -25.78
CA GLU A 759 8.55 -46.83 -25.26
C GLU A 759 7.73 -47.87 -24.51
N VAL A 760 7.24 -47.47 -23.34
CA VAL A 760 6.51 -48.34 -22.42
C VAL A 760 5.22 -47.66 -21.97
N LEU A 761 4.07 -48.16 -22.39
CA LEU A 761 2.78 -47.71 -21.88
C LEU A 761 2.53 -48.25 -20.49
N LEU A 762 2.40 -47.33 -19.52
CA LEU A 762 2.34 -47.74 -18.09
C LEU A 762 1.14 -48.64 -17.78
N ALA A 763 0.00 -48.41 -18.44
CA ALA A 763 -1.21 -49.19 -18.19
C ALA A 763 -1.09 -50.63 -18.63
N GLU A 764 -0.27 -50.94 -19.65
CA GLU A 764 -0.06 -52.27 -20.19
C GLU A 764 1.15 -52.97 -19.57
N PHE A 765 2.13 -52.21 -19.02
CA PHE A 765 3.38 -52.72 -18.50
C PHE A 765 3.19 -53.46 -17.20
N ILE A 766 2.22 -53.10 -16.38
CA ILE A 766 1.98 -53.70 -15.06
C ILE A 766 0.50 -53.66 -14.66
N ASP A 767 -0.02 -54.79 -14.19
CA ASP A 767 -1.33 -54.88 -13.57
C ASP A 767 -1.43 -54.12 -12.25
N LEU A 768 -2.66 -53.80 -11.86
CA LEU A 768 -2.96 -53.20 -10.58
C LEU A 768 -2.53 -54.15 -9.41
N LYS A 769 -1.73 -53.63 -8.49
CA LYS A 769 -1.24 -54.34 -7.31
C LYS A 769 -1.41 -53.48 -6.06
N GLY A 770 -1.21 -54.05 -4.89
CA GLY A 770 -1.27 -53.27 -3.65
C GLY A 770 -0.14 -52.22 -3.57
N ILE A 771 -0.39 -51.15 -2.87
CA ILE A 771 0.53 -49.98 -2.73
C ILE A 771 1.93 -50.39 -2.19
N LYS A 772 2.00 -51.48 -1.40
CA LYS A 772 3.25 -52.01 -0.82
C LYS A 772 4.03 -52.90 -1.77
N ALA A 773 3.54 -53.19 -2.96
CA ALA A 773 4.26 -54.01 -3.94
C ALA A 773 5.52 -53.30 -4.43
N ASN A 774 6.62 -54.02 -4.64
CA ASN A 774 7.86 -53.41 -5.15
C ASN A 774 7.76 -52.95 -6.61
N GLY A 775 6.75 -53.41 -7.33
CA GLY A 775 6.57 -53.10 -8.75
C GLY A 775 7.33 -54.06 -9.68
N ASN A 776 7.19 -53.82 -11.00
CA ASN A 776 7.95 -54.55 -12.03
C ASN A 776 9.22 -53.76 -12.36
N ARG A 777 10.32 -54.47 -12.54
CA ARG A 777 11.57 -53.90 -13.00
C ARG A 777 11.41 -53.37 -14.44
N LEU A 778 11.80 -52.13 -14.70
CA LEU A 778 11.59 -51.47 -15.98
C LEU A 778 12.42 -52.12 -17.12
N SER A 779 13.67 -52.48 -16.84
CA SER A 779 14.54 -53.17 -17.78
C SER A 779 15.55 -54.09 -17.10
N GLN A 780 16.01 -55.13 -17.80
CA GLN A 780 17.13 -55.96 -17.38
C GLN A 780 18.49 -55.32 -17.73
N HIS A 781 18.51 -54.30 -18.59
CA HIS A 781 19.68 -53.56 -19.03
C HIS A 781 19.87 -52.29 -18.23
N ASP A 782 21.05 -51.71 -18.32
CA ASP A 782 21.34 -50.45 -17.66
C ASP A 782 20.53 -49.31 -18.29
N VAL A 783 19.79 -48.60 -17.46
CA VAL A 783 18.93 -47.48 -17.87
C VAL A 783 19.70 -46.19 -17.70
N LYS A 784 19.88 -45.43 -18.79
CA LYS A 784 20.59 -44.14 -18.81
C LYS A 784 19.67 -43.02 -18.37
N GLN A 785 18.44 -43.00 -18.91
CA GLN A 785 17.48 -41.92 -18.67
C GLN A 785 16.05 -42.49 -18.81
N VAL A 786 15.12 -41.96 -18.02
CA VAL A 786 13.69 -42.20 -18.12
C VAL A 786 12.97 -40.88 -18.23
N THR A 787 12.15 -40.71 -19.23
CA THR A 787 11.26 -39.55 -19.41
C THR A 787 9.83 -40.05 -19.55
N ILE A 788 8.86 -39.22 -19.14
CA ILE A 788 7.43 -39.55 -19.24
C ILE A 788 6.75 -38.57 -20.15
N SER A 789 5.84 -39.06 -21.00
CA SER A 789 4.95 -38.26 -21.81
C SER A 789 3.50 -38.58 -21.47
N ASN A 790 2.58 -37.65 -21.77
CA ASN A 790 1.16 -37.77 -21.46
C ASN A 790 0.88 -38.09 -19.97
N HIS A 791 1.66 -37.52 -19.07
CA HIS A 791 1.52 -37.80 -17.62
C HIS A 791 0.50 -36.90 -16.91
N GLU A 792 0.13 -35.78 -17.53
CA GLU A 792 -0.87 -34.84 -17.02
C GLU A 792 -2.28 -35.39 -17.21
N GLU A 793 -3.12 -35.24 -16.21
CA GLU A 793 -4.56 -35.52 -16.34
C GLU A 793 -5.17 -34.48 -17.28
N ILE A 794 -6.11 -34.93 -18.14
CA ILE A 794 -7.01 -34.04 -18.85
C ILE A 794 -7.97 -33.51 -17.78
N GLU A 795 -7.76 -32.28 -17.30
CA GLU A 795 -8.68 -31.62 -16.39
C GLU A 795 -10.02 -31.44 -17.12
N SER A 796 -11.03 -32.21 -16.71
CA SER A 796 -12.42 -31.86 -17.00
C SER A 796 -12.73 -30.64 -16.12
N GLY A 797 -12.60 -29.45 -16.67
CA GLY A 797 -13.10 -28.23 -16.03
C GLY A 797 -14.58 -28.37 -15.72
N PRO A 798 -15.11 -27.67 -14.71
CA PRO A 798 -16.54 -27.66 -14.48
C PRO A 798 -17.21 -27.15 -15.77
N GLU A 799 -18.12 -27.97 -16.34
CA GLU A 799 -19.03 -27.48 -17.36
C GLU A 799 -19.76 -26.26 -16.79
N GLU A 800 -19.53 -25.09 -17.39
CA GLU A 800 -20.39 -23.94 -17.14
C GLU A 800 -21.82 -24.37 -17.51
N PRO A 801 -22.83 -24.12 -16.67
CA PRO A 801 -24.20 -24.39 -17.04
C PRO A 801 -24.50 -23.58 -18.30
N ALA A 802 -24.81 -24.31 -19.37
CA ALA A 802 -25.24 -23.74 -20.63
C ALA A 802 -26.37 -22.74 -20.33
N LYS A 803 -26.22 -21.51 -20.76
CA LYS A 803 -27.32 -20.56 -20.83
C LYS A 803 -28.33 -21.16 -21.81
N GLU A 804 -29.52 -21.46 -21.30
CA GLU A 804 -30.66 -21.79 -22.13
C GLU A 804 -30.94 -20.58 -23.05
N ASP A 805 -30.50 -20.71 -24.32
CA ASP A 805 -30.97 -19.84 -25.38
C ASP A 805 -32.40 -20.27 -25.71
N GLU A 806 -33.35 -19.41 -25.45
CA GLU A 806 -34.69 -19.50 -26.02
C GLU A 806 -34.59 -19.46 -27.56
N THR A 807 -34.64 -20.63 -28.19
CA THR A 807 -34.80 -20.74 -29.61
C THR A 807 -36.24 -20.43 -30.00
N VAL A 808 -36.43 -19.29 -30.62
CA VAL A 808 -37.61 -19.06 -31.49
C VAL A 808 -37.31 -19.78 -32.80
N GLN A 809 -38.17 -20.78 -33.11
CA GLN A 809 -38.26 -21.43 -34.41
C GLN A 809 -38.88 -20.46 -35.41
N ASP A 810 -38.23 -20.27 -36.56
CA ASP A 810 -38.92 -20.01 -37.80
C ASP A 810 -38.20 -20.74 -38.96
N GLU A 811 -39.02 -21.41 -39.75
CA GLU A 811 -38.70 -22.36 -40.78
C GLU A 811 -38.17 -21.72 -42.06
N GLU A 812 -37.28 -22.47 -42.71
CA GLU A 812 -37.03 -22.70 -44.13
C GLU A 812 -37.17 -21.56 -45.17
N ALA A 813 -36.07 -21.33 -45.88
CA ALA A 813 -36.06 -21.62 -47.35
C ALA A 813 -34.64 -21.46 -47.92
N THR A 814 -34.26 -22.50 -48.62
CA THR A 814 -33.13 -22.66 -49.53
C THR A 814 -33.12 -21.66 -50.65
N GLU A 815 -31.95 -21.21 -51.15
CA GLU A 815 -31.44 -21.39 -52.49
C GLU A 815 -30.10 -20.69 -52.75
N ASP A 816 -29.28 -21.43 -53.48
CA ASP A 816 -27.98 -21.12 -54.03
C ASP A 816 -27.91 -19.80 -54.82
N ILE A 817 -26.69 -19.23 -54.95
CA ILE A 817 -25.92 -19.03 -56.20
C ILE A 817 -24.81 -17.95 -56.01
N ASP A 818 -23.68 -18.36 -56.51
CA ASP A 818 -22.46 -17.67 -56.89
C ASP A 818 -22.48 -16.18 -57.23
N GLY A 819 -21.36 -15.52 -57.02
CA GLY A 819 -20.92 -14.43 -57.85
C GLY A 819 -19.95 -13.42 -57.25
N GLU A 820 -18.81 -13.45 -57.76
CA GLU A 820 -17.70 -12.49 -57.72
C GLU A 820 -18.12 -11.02 -57.89
N GLY A 821 -17.28 -10.10 -57.38
CA GLY A 821 -17.14 -8.82 -58.03
C GLY A 821 -16.90 -7.60 -57.14
N ASN A 822 -15.70 -7.31 -57.00
CA ASN A 822 -14.94 -6.05 -57.08
C ASN A 822 -15.64 -4.69 -57.10
N SER A 823 -14.97 -3.72 -56.45
CA SER A 823 -14.73 -2.30 -56.77
C SER A 823 -15.43 -1.26 -55.92
N GLU A 824 -14.61 -0.55 -55.23
CA GLU A 824 -14.26 0.90 -55.33
C GLU A 824 -15.40 1.94 -55.40
N ALA A 825 -15.11 2.98 -54.65
CA ALA A 825 -15.42 4.39 -54.86
C ALA A 825 -16.48 5.00 -53.93
N GLU A 826 -16.06 5.83 -53.06
CA GLU A 826 -15.93 7.32 -53.12
C GLU A 826 -17.20 8.12 -52.86
N LEU A 827 -17.05 9.01 -51.89
CA LEU A 827 -17.50 10.42 -51.88
C LEU A 827 -18.97 10.76 -51.62
N THR A 828 -19.28 11.50 -50.62
CA THR A 828 -19.44 12.94 -50.40
C THR A 828 -20.58 13.19 -49.43
N ALA A 829 -20.31 13.93 -48.38
CA ALA A 829 -20.55 15.33 -48.07
C ALA A 829 -22.00 15.80 -47.89
N ALA A 830 -22.16 16.52 -46.80
CA ALA A 830 -23.10 17.62 -46.52
C ALA A 830 -24.59 17.24 -46.31
N ASP A 831 -25.34 17.82 -45.43
CA ASP A 831 -25.42 19.15 -44.88
C ASP A 831 -26.61 19.19 -43.91
N GLU A 832 -26.50 20.02 -42.93
CA GLU A 832 -27.43 20.80 -42.13
C GLU A 832 -28.94 20.45 -42.12
N THR A 833 -29.58 20.46 -40.96
CA THR A 833 -30.41 21.51 -40.40
C THR A 833 -31.44 20.98 -39.42
N GLU A 834 -31.47 21.61 -38.29
CA GLU A 834 -32.54 22.19 -37.47
C GLU A 834 -33.86 21.49 -37.18
N VAL A 835 -34.17 21.46 -35.89
CA VAL A 835 -35.34 21.96 -35.12
C VAL A 835 -36.67 21.19 -35.27
N SER A 836 -37.20 20.80 -34.17
CA SER A 836 -38.41 21.24 -33.45
C SER A 836 -39.11 20.10 -32.67
N ASP A 837 -39.29 20.38 -31.45
CA ASP A 837 -40.46 20.38 -30.55
C ASP A 837 -41.62 19.40 -30.78
N GLU A 838 -42.22 19.14 -29.68
CA GLU A 838 -43.58 18.70 -29.31
C GLU A 838 -43.77 17.19 -29.12
N GLU A 839 -44.03 16.85 -27.91
CA GLU A 839 -45.21 16.83 -27.06
C GLU A 839 -45.91 15.49 -27.02
N THR A 840 -46.14 15.07 -25.74
CA THR A 840 -47.31 14.43 -25.17
C THR A 840 -47.76 13.04 -25.65
N THR A 841 -47.92 12.14 -24.70
CA THR A 841 -49.13 11.69 -23.92
C THR A 841 -48.78 10.44 -23.15
N VAL A 842 -48.88 10.38 -21.83
CA VAL A 842 -49.95 10.08 -20.87
C VAL A 842 -50.77 8.85 -21.19
N ILE A 843 -50.86 7.93 -20.31
CA ILE A 843 -51.96 7.12 -19.68
C ILE A 843 -51.30 6.26 -18.62
N GLU A 844 -51.44 6.48 -17.29
CA GLU A 844 -52.54 6.12 -16.33
C GLU A 844 -52.86 4.61 -16.40
N ASP A 845 -52.76 3.98 -15.25
CA ASP A 845 -53.77 3.82 -14.20
C ASP A 845 -53.12 3.12 -12.99
N GLU A 846 -53.32 3.68 -11.79
CA GLU A 846 -54.26 3.37 -10.73
C GLU A 846 -53.86 2.13 -9.92
N GLU A 847 -53.90 2.05 -8.64
CA GLU A 847 -54.59 2.64 -7.45
C GLU A 847 -53.90 2.00 -6.23
N GLU A 848 -53.93 2.35 -5.04
CA GLU A 848 -54.68 3.13 -4.05
C GLU A 848 -53.73 3.35 -2.86
N ALA A 849 -53.55 4.48 -2.28
CA ALA A 849 -54.31 5.21 -1.25
C ALA A 849 -54.40 4.42 0.06
N GLU A 850 -54.12 4.93 1.11
CA GLU A 850 -54.53 5.89 2.16
C GLU A 850 -53.61 5.65 3.37
N ASP A 851 -53.16 6.48 4.24
CA ASP A 851 -53.76 7.66 4.92
C ASP A 851 -52.64 8.36 5.68
N GLU A 852 -52.56 9.67 5.59
CA GLU A 852 -52.12 10.58 6.64
C GLU A 852 -53.31 10.94 7.56
N PRO A 853 -53.11 11.44 8.80
CA PRO A 853 -52.93 12.87 8.91
C PRO A 853 -52.07 13.37 10.10
N ALA A 854 -51.47 14.47 9.79
CA ALA A 854 -51.54 15.80 10.41
C ALA A 854 -51.02 16.01 11.85
N SER A 855 -50.03 16.91 11.87
CA SER A 855 -49.93 18.14 12.71
C SER A 855 -49.83 18.00 14.21
N GLU A 856 -48.81 18.61 14.77
CA GLU A 856 -48.86 19.82 15.57
C GLU A 856 -47.45 20.28 16.00
N GLU A 857 -47.06 21.44 15.54
CA GLU A 857 -46.21 22.40 16.26
C GLU A 857 -47.14 23.25 17.17
N PRO A 858 -46.61 24.16 17.96
CA PRO A 858 -45.50 24.24 18.90
C PRO A 858 -45.98 24.67 20.30
N VAL A 859 -45.13 24.60 21.30
CA VAL A 859 -45.35 25.37 22.53
C VAL A 859 -44.05 26.06 22.95
N SER A 860 -44.05 27.35 22.83
CA SER A 860 -43.25 28.37 23.46
C SER A 860 -43.58 28.52 24.95
N VAL A 861 -42.60 28.75 25.78
CA VAL A 861 -42.69 29.56 27.01
C VAL A 861 -41.32 30.23 27.14
N GLU A 862 -41.21 31.52 26.82
CA GLU A 862 -41.30 32.72 27.69
C GLU A 862 -40.52 32.57 28.96
N GLU A 863 -39.53 33.39 29.01
CA GLU A 863 -39.27 34.75 29.53
C GLU A 863 -38.82 34.72 30.99
N GLU A 864 -37.68 35.34 31.23
CA GLU A 864 -37.64 36.57 32.00
C GLU A 864 -36.39 37.36 31.74
N ALA A 865 -36.65 38.60 31.46
CA ALA A 865 -35.74 39.71 31.21
C ALA A 865 -35.18 40.25 32.53
N GLY A 866 -34.02 40.83 32.46
CA GLY A 866 -33.44 41.66 33.49
C GLY A 866 -32.43 42.59 32.86
N SER A 867 -32.93 43.76 32.50
CA SER A 867 -32.26 44.95 32.00
C SER A 867 -31.29 45.56 33.03
N ALA A 868 -30.20 46.13 32.57
CA ALA A 868 -29.79 47.49 32.96
C ALA A 868 -28.69 47.96 32.02
N GLU A 869 -29.05 49.02 31.31
CA GLU A 869 -28.16 49.98 30.64
C GLU A 869 -27.48 50.83 31.75
N GLU A 870 -26.36 51.39 31.41
CA GLU A 870 -25.93 52.81 31.51
C GLU A 870 -24.41 52.80 31.62
N ASP A 871 -23.75 53.34 30.62
CA ASP A 871 -23.31 54.70 30.36
C ASP A 871 -21.93 55.08 30.94
N LEU A 872 -21.22 55.75 30.06
CA LEU A 872 -20.25 56.85 30.18
C LEU A 872 -18.75 56.47 30.21
N GLU A 873 -18.14 56.74 29.11
CA GLU A 873 -17.26 57.88 28.74
C GLU A 873 -16.00 58.12 29.60
N GLU A 874 -14.90 58.25 28.81
CA GLU A 874 -13.76 59.16 28.96
C GLU A 874 -12.80 58.97 30.14
N SER A 875 -11.57 58.65 29.79
CA SER A 875 -10.42 59.61 29.83
C SER A 875 -9.10 58.88 29.64
N LEU A 876 -8.41 59.24 28.56
CA LEU A 876 -7.14 59.99 28.46
C LEU A 876 -5.99 59.52 29.37
N ASP A 877 -4.92 59.20 28.66
CA ASP A 877 -3.52 59.48 29.01
C ASP A 877 -2.96 59.03 30.33
N GLU A 878 -2.03 58.12 30.26
CA GLU A 878 -0.68 58.30 30.85
C GLU A 878 0.27 57.22 30.41
N GLN A 879 1.30 57.65 29.67
CA GLN A 879 2.54 56.92 29.52
C GLN A 879 3.32 57.01 30.82
N PRO A 880 4.10 56.02 31.18
CA PRO A 880 5.31 56.21 31.98
C PRO A 880 6.57 56.05 31.14
N GLU A 881 7.42 57.04 31.30
CA GLU A 881 8.80 57.18 30.83
C GLU A 881 9.73 56.08 31.35
N PRO A 882 10.91 55.91 30.74
CA PRO A 882 11.82 54.80 31.00
C PRO A 882 12.72 55.09 32.23
N LEU A 883 12.92 54.11 33.06
CA LEU A 883 14.00 54.10 34.08
C LEU A 883 15.28 53.60 33.42
N GLU A 884 16.23 54.54 33.37
CA GLU A 884 17.67 54.28 33.23
C GLU A 884 18.18 53.50 34.45
N GLU A 885 18.84 52.37 34.26
CA GLU A 885 19.76 51.80 35.24
C GLU A 885 21.12 51.61 34.60
N GLU A 886 22.08 52.13 35.32
CA GLU A 886 23.49 52.35 35.01
C GLU A 886 24.26 51.07 34.77
N LEU A 887 25.13 51.17 33.75
CA LEU A 887 26.20 50.21 33.46
C LEU A 887 27.37 50.46 34.44
N GLU A 888 27.67 49.49 35.29
CA GLU A 888 29.02 49.34 35.87
C GLU A 888 29.90 48.51 34.96
N VAL A 889 30.93 49.16 34.45
CA VAL A 889 32.04 48.61 33.72
C VAL A 889 33.06 48.14 34.71
N VAL A 890 33.36 46.83 34.70
CA VAL A 890 34.58 46.30 35.38
C VAL A 890 35.54 45.87 34.28
N GLU A 891 36.58 46.64 34.09
CA GLU A 891 37.78 46.31 33.34
C GLU A 891 38.61 45.29 34.12
N GLU A 892 38.90 44.09 33.54
CA GLU A 892 40.04 43.29 33.95
C GLU A 892 41.01 43.14 32.79
N GLU A 893 42.23 43.62 33.08
CA GLU A 893 43.39 43.58 32.20
C GLU A 893 43.86 42.17 31.85
N GLU A 894 44.01 41.87 30.60
CA GLU A 894 44.84 40.74 30.12
C GLU A 894 46.29 41.19 29.89
N LYS A 895 47.23 40.53 30.49
CA LYS A 895 48.66 40.56 30.11
C LYS A 895 49.01 39.32 29.27
N PRO A 896 49.83 39.49 28.24
CA PRO A 896 50.09 38.44 27.24
C PRO A 896 51.25 37.51 27.67
N ALA A 897 51.12 36.21 27.35
CA ALA A 897 52.23 35.24 27.46
C ALA A 897 52.55 34.65 26.10
N SER A 898 53.72 35.00 25.73
CA SER A 898 54.79 34.48 24.84
C SER A 898 54.58 33.22 23.99
N ILE A 899 54.88 33.44 22.75
CA ILE A 899 55.22 32.55 21.62
C ILE A 899 56.33 31.54 22.00
N GLN A 900 56.14 30.26 21.74
CA GLN A 900 57.28 29.35 21.47
C GLN A 900 57.04 28.57 20.16
N LYS A 901 58.10 28.56 19.40
CA LYS A 901 58.32 28.13 18.02
C LYS A 901 58.21 26.62 17.84
N GLN A 902 57.85 26.26 16.63
CA GLN A 902 58.04 24.97 15.96
C GLN A 902 59.48 24.46 15.93
N PRO A 903 59.71 23.19 15.59
CA PRO A 903 60.51 22.95 14.41
C PRO A 903 59.86 22.09 13.31
N VAL A 904 60.25 22.47 12.12
CA VAL A 904 60.11 21.88 10.78
C VAL A 904 61.04 20.68 10.65
N ILE A 905 60.65 19.63 9.96
CA ILE A 905 61.48 18.69 9.18
C ILE A 905 60.57 18.13 8.06
N GLU A 906 60.73 18.49 6.88
CA GLU A 906 61.44 18.08 5.65
C GLU A 906 61.17 16.64 5.22
N ASP A 907 60.60 16.57 4.00
CA ASP A 907 60.85 15.77 2.77
C ASP A 907 60.94 14.24 2.77
N LEU A 908 60.00 13.71 2.02
CA LEU A 908 59.92 12.61 1.01
C LEU A 908 61.21 11.84 0.64
N PRO A 909 61.22 10.58 0.05
CA PRO A 909 60.36 10.19 -1.05
C PRO A 909 59.79 8.74 -1.05
N ALA A 910 58.97 8.48 -2.05
CA ALA A 910 58.33 7.26 -2.50
C ALA A 910 59.28 6.09 -2.80
N GLU A 911 58.78 4.86 -2.64
CA GLU A 911 58.94 3.73 -3.58
C GLU A 911 58.04 2.56 -3.18
N THR A 912 57.27 2.05 -4.12
CA THR A 912 56.68 0.71 -4.25
C THR A 912 57.68 -0.19 -5.01
N PRO A 913 57.52 -1.53 -5.24
CA PRO A 913 56.55 -2.52 -4.77
C PRO A 913 57.18 -3.90 -4.37
N ASP A 914 56.35 -4.91 -4.18
CA ASP A 914 56.43 -6.35 -4.50
C ASP A 914 56.19 -7.37 -3.35
N GLU A 915 55.09 -8.13 -3.58
CA GLU A 915 54.85 -9.57 -3.47
C GLU A 915 55.78 -10.44 -2.57
N LYS A 916 55.12 -11.23 -1.72
CA LYS A 916 55.14 -12.71 -1.65
C LYS A 916 54.52 -13.29 -0.34
N VAL A 917 53.42 -13.98 -0.50
CA VAL A 917 53.13 -15.41 -0.27
C VAL A 917 53.70 -16.10 0.97
N LEU A 918 52.76 -16.47 1.89
CA LEU A 918 52.55 -17.69 2.73
C LEU A 918 53.79 -18.43 3.34
N PRO A 919 53.68 -19.25 4.39
CA PRO A 919 52.52 -20.03 4.85
C PRO A 919 52.36 -20.24 6.38
N ALA A 920 51.24 -20.94 6.72
CA ALA A 920 50.77 -21.44 7.97
C ALA A 920 51.70 -22.35 8.80
N LYS A 921 51.44 -22.43 10.13
CA LYS A 921 51.49 -23.62 11.01
C LYS A 921 50.72 -23.34 12.32
N LYS A 922 49.66 -24.02 12.53
CA LYS A 922 49.19 -25.17 13.33
C LYS A 922 49.85 -25.40 14.71
N VAL A 923 48.86 -25.71 15.66
CA VAL A 923 48.88 -26.74 16.70
C VAL A 923 49.23 -26.24 18.12
N LYS A 924 48.53 -26.51 19.19
CA LYS A 924 47.65 -27.58 19.76
C LYS A 924 47.04 -27.17 21.09
N ASP A 925 45.81 -27.55 21.35
CA ASP A 925 45.23 -28.39 22.41
C ASP A 925 45.57 -28.17 23.92
N VAL A 926 44.51 -27.82 24.68
CA VAL A 926 43.79 -28.52 25.80
C VAL A 926 44.63 -28.98 27.04
N PRO A 927 44.12 -29.15 28.29
CA PRO A 927 42.75 -29.16 28.83
C PRO A 927 42.50 -28.56 30.23
N ALA A 928 41.22 -28.47 30.53
CA ALA A 928 40.39 -28.61 31.72
C ALA A 928 41.07 -28.71 33.13
N GLU A 929 40.40 -28.12 34.11
CA GLU A 929 39.82 -28.80 35.30
C GLU A 929 39.01 -27.84 36.19
N ARG A 930 37.80 -28.22 36.42
CA ARG A 930 36.93 -28.20 37.60
C ARG A 930 37.48 -27.63 38.93
N THR A 931 36.61 -26.88 39.60
CA THR A 931 36.05 -27.32 40.90
C THR A 931 34.85 -26.47 41.32
N ALA A 932 33.89 -27.16 41.90
CA ALA A 932 32.63 -26.71 42.46
C ALA A 932 32.79 -26.37 43.99
N ALA A 933 31.86 -25.52 44.48
CA ALA A 933 31.15 -25.69 45.76
C ALA A 933 30.26 -24.48 46.02
N LYS A 934 28.96 -24.72 46.07
CA LYS A 934 28.04 -24.85 47.24
C LYS A 934 27.82 -23.53 48.01
N ALA A 935 26.61 -23.00 47.84
CA ALA A 935 25.45 -23.00 48.74
C ALA A 935 25.61 -22.30 50.09
N GLU A 936 24.72 -21.36 50.35
CA GLU A 936 23.76 -21.45 51.48
C GLU A 936 22.89 -20.16 51.58
N LYS A 937 21.57 -20.34 51.71
CA LYS A 937 20.62 -19.41 52.32
C LYS A 937 20.66 -19.57 53.84
N PRO A 938 20.26 -18.58 54.66
CA PRO A 938 18.88 -18.57 55.14
C PRO A 938 18.29 -17.15 55.45
N ALA A 939 17.05 -16.99 55.21
CA ALA A 939 15.86 -16.88 56.05
C ALA A 939 15.76 -15.77 57.13
N LYS A 940 14.69 -14.98 56.93
CA LYS A 940 13.72 -14.39 57.87
C LYS A 940 14.18 -13.46 59.02
N GLN A 941 13.64 -12.24 59.04
CA GLN A 941 12.61 -11.85 60.00
C GLN A 941 12.08 -10.45 59.82
N LYS A 942 10.81 -10.31 60.14
CA LYS A 942 9.91 -9.17 60.17
C LYS A 942 10.35 -7.99 61.04
N LYS A 943 10.01 -6.75 60.69
CA LYS A 943 9.13 -5.90 61.46
C LYS A 943 8.75 -4.68 60.65
N ALA A 944 7.48 -4.33 60.83
CA ALA A 944 6.77 -3.15 60.38
C ALA A 944 7.34 -1.85 60.98
N ASP A 945 7.25 -0.78 60.24
CA ASP A 945 6.50 0.40 60.64
C ASP A 945 6.55 1.50 59.56
N ASP A 946 5.44 2.14 59.44
CA ASP A 946 5.02 3.33 58.71
C ASP A 946 6.12 4.29 58.23
N ALA A 947 6.12 4.56 56.95
CA ALA A 947 6.44 5.89 56.42
C ALA A 947 5.80 6.04 55.03
N LYS A 948 5.00 7.08 54.96
CA LYS A 948 4.29 7.66 53.84
C LYS A 948 4.91 7.39 52.46
N ASN A 949 4.15 6.65 51.59
CA ASN A 949 4.42 6.52 50.19
C ASN A 949 4.30 7.87 49.46
N LYS A 950 5.43 8.45 49.07
CA LYS A 950 5.50 9.41 47.97
C LYS A 950 5.57 8.61 46.68
N VAL A 951 4.49 8.63 45.93
CA VAL A 951 4.47 8.10 44.58
C VAL A 951 5.03 9.18 43.65
N THR A 952 6.26 9.05 43.30
CA THR A 952 6.86 9.82 42.19
C THR A 952 6.45 9.16 40.86
N LYS A 953 5.72 9.90 40.04
CA LYS A 953 5.42 9.53 38.68
C LYS A 953 6.43 10.22 37.76
N GLU A 954 7.38 9.47 37.21
CA GLU A 954 8.28 9.98 36.17
C GLU A 954 7.54 10.00 34.80
N MET A 955 7.40 11.18 34.22
CA MET A 955 7.00 11.34 32.84
C MET A 955 8.21 11.69 31.99
N LYS A 956 8.52 10.87 31.00
CA LYS A 956 9.51 11.19 29.96
C LYS A 956 8.81 11.99 28.87
N THR A 957 9.17 13.26 28.77
CA THR A 957 8.95 14.03 27.53
C THR A 957 10.20 13.88 26.65
N GLY A 958 10.05 13.89 25.33
CA GLY A 958 11.09 13.60 24.35
C GLY A 958 12.31 14.55 24.30
N ARG A 959 12.63 15.16 25.43
CA ARG A 959 13.91 15.79 25.76
C ARG A 959 14.19 15.37 27.19
N ASP A 960 15.36 14.86 27.48
CA ASP A 960 15.81 14.40 28.82
C ASP A 960 15.72 15.49 29.90
N ILE A 961 14.51 15.96 30.20
CA ILE A 961 14.23 16.85 31.30
C ILE A 961 13.41 16.04 32.31
N LYS A 962 14.03 15.70 33.42
CA LYS A 962 13.32 15.15 34.57
C LYS A 962 12.56 16.30 35.27
N LEU A 963 11.24 16.25 35.15
CA LEU A 963 10.34 17.09 35.94
C LEU A 963 9.88 16.28 37.16
N GLU A 964 10.27 16.73 38.37
CA GLU A 964 9.70 16.24 39.61
C GLU A 964 8.44 17.05 39.94
N ILE A 965 7.29 16.40 39.83
CA ILE A 965 6.00 16.98 40.22
C ILE A 965 5.74 16.61 41.68
N THR A 966 5.73 17.58 42.53
CA THR A 966 5.55 17.41 43.99
C THR A 966 4.10 17.38 44.42
N ASN A 967 3.17 17.88 43.63
CA ASN A 967 1.72 17.80 43.89
C ASN A 967 0.92 17.64 42.60
N PRO A 968 0.06 16.60 42.47
CA PRO A 968 -0.73 16.36 41.23
C PRO A 968 -1.80 17.44 40.95
N ASP A 969 -2.15 18.25 41.93
CA ASP A 969 -3.22 19.26 41.81
C ASP A 969 -2.69 20.62 41.29
N ASP A 970 -1.39 20.72 41.04
CA ASP A 970 -0.74 21.95 40.51
C ASP A 970 -0.49 21.88 38.98
N VAL A 971 -1.09 20.94 38.28
CA VAL A 971 -0.90 20.78 36.85
C VAL A 971 -2.26 20.83 36.13
N ASP A 972 -2.48 21.87 35.36
CA ASP A 972 -3.62 21.97 34.47
C ASP A 972 -3.45 20.98 33.30
N ILE A 973 -4.25 19.94 33.30
CA ILE A 973 -4.33 18.95 32.23
C ILE A 973 -5.68 19.15 31.54
N ASP A 974 -5.70 19.35 30.22
CA ASP A 974 -6.93 19.46 29.45
C ASP A 974 -7.72 18.14 29.44
N ASP A 975 -8.99 18.19 29.03
CA ASP A 975 -9.89 17.04 28.98
C ASP A 975 -9.43 15.88 28.08
N LYS A 976 -8.30 16.03 27.40
CA LYS A 976 -7.64 15.03 26.54
C LYS A 976 -6.34 14.50 27.12
N GLY A 977 -5.94 14.93 28.31
CA GLY A 977 -4.75 14.45 28.99
C GLY A 977 -3.44 15.07 28.51
N GLN A 978 -3.47 16.23 27.85
CA GLN A 978 -2.27 16.95 27.40
C GLN A 978 -1.89 18.08 28.37
N LEU A 979 -0.60 18.19 28.69
CA LEU A 979 -0.03 19.32 29.41
C LEU A 979 -0.07 20.58 28.53
N GLY A 980 -0.72 21.62 29.00
CA GLY A 980 -0.64 22.96 28.42
C GLY A 980 0.79 23.50 28.58
N LEU A 981 1.47 23.61 27.44
CA LEU A 981 2.72 24.35 27.36
C LEU A 981 2.41 25.75 26.83
N PHE A 982 2.77 26.74 27.65
CA PHE A 982 2.81 28.13 27.21
C PHE A 982 3.85 28.38 26.11
#